data_57ce8ee544fc1f223c354e2c6bb5f2b7
#
_entry.id   57ce8ee544fc1f223c354e2c6bb5f2b7
#
_cell.length_a   1.000
_cell.length_b   1.000
_cell.length_c   1.000
_cell.angle_alpha   90.00
_cell.angle_beta   90.00
_cell.angle_gamma   90.00
#
_symmetry.space_group_name_H-M   'P 1'
#
loop_
_entity.id
_entity.type
_entity.pdbx_description
1 polymer ?
#
loop_
_entity_poly.entity_id
_entity_poly.type
_entity_poly.pdbx_seq_one_letter_code
_entity_poly.pdbx_strand_id
1 'polypeptide(L)'
;MHHNNDEERCPVMHGGMTSSQPKMRSNQQWWPNQLNLAILHQHSMKSNPMGADFNYTEAFKNLDYEALKSDLCALMTDSQDWWPADYGHYGPFFIRMTWHAAGTYRIGDGRGGAGTGAQRFAPLNSWPDNGNLDKARRLLWPIKQKYGKDISWADLIVLTGIVAIESMGGPIFGFGGGRADIWHPEEDIYWGSEDEWLGDDRYGGTRQELENPLAAVQMGLIYVNPEGPNGNPDPLLSAQDIRETFARMAMNDEETVALTAGGHTFGKAHGAGDVSNVGSEPEGASIEKQGFGWISTHGSGKGRDAITSGVEGAWTTNPIAWDNGYFDLLFKYEDSWKLIKSPAGANQWTPEDPDEVDMVSDAEDDAKKVPTMMTTADMAMIRDPEYRKISKYFHENPNAFADAFARAWFKLLHRDMGPKTRYLGPDVPEEDLIWQDPVPTGSFSYNISALKNAIRSSGLSIAEMVETAWASASTFRGSDMRGGANGARIRFSPQKDWEGNKPKQLGKVLSVLENLASTHGASVADTIILAGNVGIEMASGVDVPFLPGRGDATEEQTDKTSFEVLEPLACGFRNFLKKNYAVSPEEMMLDKAQLLGLTAPEMTVLIGGMRSLGVSTDNRGLWGSGDKLDTSFFSILLDMNVTWTATGSNSYVARDRNTGADIRTASRYDLVLGSNSQLRAISEVYAQNDSNEMFIEDFINAWNKVMNADRFDV
;
A
#
# COMPACT_ATOMS: atom_id res chain seq x y z
N MET A 1 -48.09 28.01 -2.51
CA MET A 1 -47.28 28.70 -1.54
C MET A 1 -47.35 27.89 -0.24
N HIS A 2 -46.41 26.98 -0.07
CA HIS A 2 -46.18 26.34 1.22
C HIS A 2 -44.89 26.95 1.78
N HIS A 3 -45.07 27.78 2.81
CA HIS A 3 -43.98 28.22 3.64
C HIS A 3 -43.53 27.02 4.50
N ASN A 4 -42.34 26.45 4.17
CA ASN A 4 -41.61 25.67 5.12
C ASN A 4 -40.98 26.65 6.13
N ASN A 5 -41.59 26.77 7.27
CA ASN A 5 -40.95 27.33 8.46
C ASN A 5 -39.99 26.29 9.03
N ASP A 6 -38.83 26.12 8.41
CA ASP A 6 -37.66 25.62 9.12
C ASP A 6 -37.13 26.78 9.98
N GLU A 7 -37.64 26.88 11.19
CA GLU A 7 -37.05 27.73 12.21
C GLU A 7 -35.59 27.36 12.36
N GLU A 8 -34.70 28.29 12.05
CA GLU A 8 -33.26 28.19 12.33
C GLU A 8 -33.08 28.08 13.85
N ARG A 9 -33.03 26.84 14.34
CA ARG A 9 -32.82 26.54 15.75
C ARG A 9 -31.34 26.71 16.08
N CYS A 10 -31.06 27.64 17.00
CA CYS A 10 -29.72 27.82 17.53
C CYS A 10 -29.21 26.52 18.18
N PRO A 11 -28.09 25.93 17.73
CA PRO A 11 -27.54 24.68 18.25
C PRO A 11 -27.33 24.68 19.77
N VAL A 12 -26.95 25.82 20.34
CA VAL A 12 -26.69 25.98 21.78
C VAL A 12 -27.95 25.91 22.63
N MET A 13 -29.11 26.25 22.05
CA MET A 13 -30.38 26.28 22.77
C MET A 13 -31.04 24.91 22.93
N HIS A 14 -30.56 23.88 22.25
CA HIS A 14 -31.18 22.56 22.19
C HIS A 14 -30.38 21.43 22.82
N GLY A 15 -29.39 21.74 23.65
CA GLY A 15 -28.63 20.78 24.46
C GLY A 15 -28.17 19.51 23.72
N GLY A 16 -26.89 19.21 23.79
CA GLY A 16 -26.38 17.92 23.29
C GLY A 16 -25.99 17.84 21.82
N MET A 17 -25.89 18.97 21.11
CA MET A 17 -25.36 18.97 19.75
C MET A 17 -23.83 18.76 19.78
N THR A 18 -23.39 17.70 19.15
CA THR A 18 -21.98 17.41 18.96
C THR A 18 -21.50 17.97 17.63
N SER A 19 -20.19 18.16 17.48
CA SER A 19 -19.56 18.58 16.22
C SER A 19 -19.79 17.61 15.04
N SER A 20 -20.36 16.44 15.30
CA SER A 20 -20.67 15.41 14.29
C SER A 20 -22.03 15.59 13.61
N GLN A 21 -22.73 16.70 13.82
CA GLN A 21 -24.00 16.96 13.13
C GLN A 21 -23.77 17.12 11.61
N PRO A 22 -24.58 16.45 10.75
CA PRO A 22 -24.38 16.43 9.30
C PRO A 22 -24.39 17.79 8.59
N LYS A 23 -24.95 18.81 9.22
CA LYS A 23 -25.05 20.18 8.65
C LYS A 23 -23.94 21.13 9.13
N MET A 24 -23.06 20.71 10.03
CA MET A 24 -21.95 21.53 10.50
C MET A 24 -20.74 21.39 9.59
N ARG A 25 -20.16 22.50 9.17
CA ARG A 25 -18.93 22.49 8.37
C ARG A 25 -17.73 22.18 9.26
N SER A 26 -16.90 21.23 8.82
CA SER A 26 -15.57 20.99 9.39
C SER A 26 -14.56 22.03 8.91
N ASN A 27 -13.43 22.15 9.60
CA ASN A 27 -12.33 23.01 9.14
C ASN A 27 -11.89 22.66 7.72
N GLN A 28 -11.84 21.39 7.34
CA GLN A 28 -11.50 20.94 6.00
C GLN A 28 -12.49 21.43 4.93
N GLN A 29 -13.79 21.55 5.25
CA GLN A 29 -14.78 22.10 4.33
C GLN A 29 -14.64 23.61 4.14
N TRP A 30 -14.10 24.34 5.13
CA TRP A 30 -13.80 25.77 5.02
C TRP A 30 -12.51 26.01 4.24
N TRP A 31 -11.48 25.16 4.45
CA TRP A 31 -10.14 25.27 3.86
C TRP A 31 -9.69 23.92 3.30
N PRO A 32 -10.24 23.49 2.14
CA PRO A 32 -9.98 22.14 1.60
C PRO A 32 -8.51 21.93 1.17
N ASN A 33 -7.78 23.02 0.91
CA ASN A 33 -6.38 22.97 0.46
C ASN A 33 -5.35 23.10 1.61
N GLN A 34 -5.78 23.05 2.88
CA GLN A 34 -4.83 23.00 4.00
C GLN A 34 -4.28 21.58 4.17
N LEU A 35 -3.01 21.49 4.64
CA LEU A 35 -2.38 20.22 4.97
C LEU A 35 -3.23 19.40 5.93
N ASN A 36 -3.50 18.16 5.55
CA ASN A 36 -4.22 17.22 6.39
C ASN A 36 -3.26 16.50 7.36
N LEU A 37 -2.84 17.18 8.42
CA LEU A 37 -1.95 16.61 9.44
C LEU A 37 -2.58 15.44 10.22
N ALA A 38 -3.90 15.21 10.11
CA ALA A 38 -4.58 14.10 10.77
C ALA A 38 -4.04 12.73 10.32
N ILE A 39 -3.54 12.62 9.09
CA ILE A 39 -2.95 11.37 8.59
C ILE A 39 -1.72 10.91 9.40
N LEU A 40 -1.01 11.82 10.06
CA LEU A 40 0.12 11.48 10.95
C LEU A 40 -0.32 10.91 12.31
N HIS A 41 -1.62 10.94 12.59
CA HIS A 41 -2.21 10.50 13.86
C HIS A 41 -3.27 9.43 13.67
N GLN A 42 -3.48 8.97 12.43
CA GLN A 42 -4.40 7.86 12.18
C GLN A 42 -3.88 6.58 12.86
N HIS A 43 -4.79 5.65 13.12
CA HIS A 43 -4.48 4.40 13.85
C HIS A 43 -3.85 4.60 15.23
N SER A 44 -4.20 5.72 15.89
CA SER A 44 -3.77 6.02 17.25
C SER A 44 -4.15 4.88 18.21
N MET A 45 -3.25 4.56 19.16
CA MET A 45 -3.51 3.58 20.21
C MET A 45 -4.77 3.89 21.04
N LYS A 46 -5.21 5.13 21.08
CA LYS A 46 -6.49 5.52 21.75
C LYS A 46 -7.73 4.97 21.04
N SER A 47 -7.65 4.75 19.73
CA SER A 47 -8.73 4.17 18.92
C SER A 47 -8.59 2.66 18.69
N ASN A 48 -7.51 2.04 19.21
CA ASN A 48 -7.30 0.61 19.09
C ASN A 48 -8.04 -0.15 20.19
N PRO A 49 -9.08 -0.94 19.88
CA PRO A 49 -9.87 -1.67 20.87
C PRO A 49 -9.10 -2.81 21.56
N MET A 50 -7.94 -3.22 21.02
CA MET A 50 -7.11 -4.25 21.59
C MET A 50 -6.21 -3.73 22.74
N GLY A 51 -6.06 -2.40 22.86
CA GLY A 51 -5.24 -1.76 23.89
C GLY A 51 -3.75 -1.67 23.48
N ALA A 52 -3.01 -0.86 24.26
CA ALA A 52 -1.62 -0.52 23.96
C ALA A 52 -0.63 -1.71 24.13
N ASP A 53 -0.95 -2.65 25.01
CA ASP A 53 -0.09 -3.79 25.32
C ASP A 53 -0.32 -5.00 24.40
N PHE A 54 -1.28 -4.91 23.46
CA PHE A 54 -1.57 -6.00 22.54
C PHE A 54 -0.46 -6.13 21.48
N ASN A 55 0.12 -7.32 21.37
CA ASN A 55 1.09 -7.68 20.35
C ASN A 55 0.54 -8.84 19.51
N TYR A 56 0.25 -8.56 18.23
CA TYR A 56 -0.33 -9.55 17.34
C TYR A 56 0.63 -10.71 17.04
N THR A 57 1.93 -10.46 16.93
CA THR A 57 2.94 -11.52 16.72
C THR A 57 2.91 -12.53 17.86
N GLU A 58 2.79 -12.07 19.10
CA GLU A 58 2.66 -12.96 20.26
C GLU A 58 1.30 -13.66 20.32
N ALA A 59 0.23 -13.00 19.91
CA ALA A 59 -1.10 -13.61 19.82
C ALA A 59 -1.13 -14.72 18.78
N PHE A 60 -0.58 -14.49 17.59
CA PHE A 60 -0.52 -15.48 16.51
C PHE A 60 0.24 -16.75 16.90
N LYS A 61 1.25 -16.67 17.77
CA LYS A 61 1.98 -17.86 18.28
C LYS A 61 1.10 -18.82 19.08
N ASN A 62 -0.03 -18.36 19.61
CA ASN A 62 -0.99 -19.19 20.34
C ASN A 62 -2.03 -19.86 19.42
N LEU A 63 -2.04 -19.51 18.14
CA LEU A 63 -3.00 -20.02 17.17
C LEU A 63 -2.81 -21.52 16.92
N ASP A 64 -3.87 -22.31 17.07
CA ASP A 64 -3.92 -23.67 16.53
C ASP A 64 -4.16 -23.60 15.02
N TYR A 65 -3.05 -23.47 14.27
CA TYR A 65 -3.04 -23.21 12.85
C TYR A 65 -3.69 -24.35 12.04
N GLU A 66 -3.41 -25.61 12.42
CA GLU A 66 -3.98 -26.79 11.73
C GLU A 66 -5.48 -26.91 11.97
N ALA A 67 -5.94 -26.62 13.19
CA ALA A 67 -7.37 -26.58 13.49
C ALA A 67 -8.08 -25.48 12.71
N LEU A 68 -7.45 -24.29 12.57
CA LEU A 68 -7.99 -23.20 11.76
C LEU A 68 -8.11 -23.60 10.28
N LYS A 69 -7.08 -24.19 9.69
CA LYS A 69 -7.12 -24.69 8.30
C LYS A 69 -8.24 -25.74 8.11
N SER A 70 -8.37 -26.64 9.08
CA SER A 70 -9.43 -27.65 9.06
C SER A 70 -10.83 -27.04 9.09
N ASP A 71 -11.07 -26.04 9.96
CA ASP A 71 -12.36 -25.34 10.02
C ASP A 71 -12.65 -24.55 8.74
N LEU A 72 -11.63 -23.89 8.17
CA LEU A 72 -11.75 -23.20 6.89
C LEU A 72 -12.09 -24.18 5.77
N CYS A 73 -11.44 -25.34 5.71
CA CYS A 73 -11.72 -26.38 4.73
C CYS A 73 -13.16 -26.90 4.87
N ALA A 74 -13.63 -27.11 6.09
CA ALA A 74 -15.02 -27.53 6.36
C ALA A 74 -16.03 -26.46 5.89
N LEU A 75 -15.73 -25.18 6.10
CA LEU A 75 -16.59 -24.08 5.66
C LEU A 75 -16.77 -24.06 4.13
N MET A 76 -15.77 -24.49 3.36
CA MET A 76 -15.84 -24.44 1.88
C MET A 76 -17.08 -25.13 1.31
N THR A 77 -17.55 -26.19 1.94
CA THR A 77 -18.71 -27.00 1.49
C THR A 77 -19.93 -26.89 2.41
N ASP A 78 -19.89 -26.08 3.46
CA ASP A 78 -21.02 -25.84 4.37
C ASP A 78 -21.91 -24.70 3.85
N SER A 79 -22.65 -25.00 2.76
CA SER A 79 -23.50 -24.03 2.07
C SER A 79 -24.64 -23.53 2.97
N GLN A 80 -24.76 -22.20 3.11
CA GLN A 80 -25.73 -21.54 3.97
C GLN A 80 -26.95 -21.05 3.18
N ASP A 81 -28.16 -21.33 3.67
CA ASP A 81 -29.42 -20.92 3.00
C ASP A 81 -29.53 -19.40 2.78
N TRP A 82 -28.91 -18.60 3.65
CA TRP A 82 -28.97 -17.15 3.52
C TRP A 82 -28.05 -16.60 2.42
N TRP A 83 -27.00 -17.35 2.03
CA TRP A 83 -26.11 -17.09 0.91
C TRP A 83 -25.53 -18.41 0.39
N PRO A 84 -26.24 -19.11 -0.52
CA PRO A 84 -25.82 -20.44 -0.99
C PRO A 84 -24.53 -20.39 -1.81
N ALA A 85 -23.73 -21.46 -1.71
CA ALA A 85 -22.52 -21.64 -2.47
C ALA A 85 -22.82 -22.09 -3.91
N ASP A 86 -22.20 -21.42 -4.90
CA ASP A 86 -22.24 -21.89 -6.28
C ASP A 86 -21.56 -23.24 -6.39
N TYR A 87 -22.16 -24.15 -7.13
CA TYR A 87 -21.68 -25.53 -7.27
C TYR A 87 -21.44 -26.26 -5.93
N GLY A 88 -22.06 -25.79 -4.85
CA GLY A 88 -21.89 -26.32 -3.50
C GLY A 88 -20.54 -26.03 -2.84
N HIS A 89 -19.76 -25.07 -3.34
CA HIS A 89 -18.42 -24.78 -2.82
C HIS A 89 -18.12 -23.28 -2.77
N TYR A 90 -17.80 -22.73 -1.58
CA TYR A 90 -17.47 -21.31 -1.39
C TYR A 90 -16.07 -20.91 -1.87
N GLY A 91 -15.20 -21.87 -2.19
CA GLY A 91 -13.81 -21.59 -2.56
C GLY A 91 -13.65 -20.47 -3.57
N PRO A 92 -14.35 -20.49 -4.73
CA PRO A 92 -14.25 -19.40 -5.72
C PRO A 92 -14.63 -18.01 -5.15
N PHE A 93 -15.65 -17.98 -4.30
CA PHE A 93 -16.08 -16.73 -3.65
C PHE A 93 -15.04 -16.19 -2.68
N PHE A 94 -14.37 -17.06 -1.94
CA PHE A 94 -13.27 -16.67 -1.04
C PHE A 94 -11.99 -16.33 -1.81
N ILE A 95 -11.67 -16.98 -2.91
CA ILE A 95 -10.57 -16.58 -3.81
C ILE A 95 -10.79 -15.15 -4.27
N ARG A 96 -12.00 -14.81 -4.75
CA ARG A 96 -12.34 -13.45 -5.16
C ARG A 96 -12.19 -12.46 -3.99
N MET A 97 -12.67 -12.78 -2.80
CA MET A 97 -12.50 -11.91 -1.61
C MET A 97 -11.04 -11.64 -1.32
N THR A 98 -10.21 -12.67 -1.32
CA THR A 98 -8.77 -12.56 -1.04
C THR A 98 -8.04 -11.78 -2.12
N TRP A 99 -8.32 -12.06 -3.41
CA TRP A 99 -7.79 -11.28 -4.53
C TRP A 99 -8.13 -9.80 -4.40
N HIS A 100 -9.39 -9.47 -4.12
CA HIS A 100 -9.85 -8.09 -3.99
C HIS A 100 -9.35 -7.38 -2.72
N ALA A 101 -8.93 -8.11 -1.70
CA ALA A 101 -8.20 -7.54 -0.57
C ALA A 101 -6.76 -7.18 -0.97
N ALA A 102 -6.07 -8.06 -1.69
CA ALA A 102 -4.68 -7.90 -2.08
C ALA A 102 -4.47 -7.04 -3.34
N GLY A 103 -5.42 -7.07 -4.27
CA GLY A 103 -5.32 -6.41 -5.59
C GLY A 103 -5.40 -4.89 -5.55
N THR A 104 -5.65 -4.29 -4.40
CA THR A 104 -5.59 -2.83 -4.21
C THR A 104 -4.16 -2.30 -4.02
N TYR A 105 -3.17 -3.18 -3.85
CA TYR A 105 -1.76 -2.78 -3.71
C TYR A 105 -1.26 -2.04 -4.93
N ARG A 106 -0.45 -1.01 -4.71
CA ARG A 106 0.21 -0.24 -5.74
C ARG A 106 1.69 -0.01 -5.41
N ILE A 107 2.56 -0.36 -6.34
CA ILE A 107 4.01 -0.33 -6.13
C ILE A 107 4.55 1.10 -5.96
N GLY A 108 3.87 2.10 -6.53
CA GLY A 108 4.33 3.50 -6.54
C GLY A 108 4.52 4.10 -5.15
N ASP A 109 3.60 3.81 -4.21
CA ASP A 109 3.65 4.28 -2.82
C ASP A 109 3.51 3.16 -1.78
N GLY A 110 3.36 1.91 -2.23
CA GLY A 110 3.23 0.74 -1.36
C GLY A 110 1.89 0.63 -0.62
N ARG A 111 0.94 1.53 -0.89
CA ARG A 111 -0.37 1.53 -0.23
C ARG A 111 -1.33 0.54 -0.86
N GLY A 112 -2.44 0.31 -0.19
CA GLY A 112 -3.37 -0.77 -0.52
C GLY A 112 -2.87 -2.13 -0.04
N GLY A 113 -3.40 -3.22 -0.65
CA GLY A 113 -3.02 -4.58 -0.30
C GLY A 113 -3.84 -5.18 0.83
N ALA A 114 -3.45 -6.39 1.24
CA ALA A 114 -4.16 -7.19 2.24
C ALA A 114 -3.64 -6.97 3.67
N GLY A 115 -2.58 -6.16 3.85
CA GLY A 115 -1.77 -6.09 5.06
C GLY A 115 -2.49 -5.61 6.32
N THR A 116 -3.64 -4.95 6.20
CA THR A 116 -4.34 -4.30 7.32
C THR A 116 -5.79 -4.75 7.50
N GLY A 117 -6.32 -5.58 6.59
CA GLY A 117 -7.72 -5.96 6.57
C GLY A 117 -8.66 -4.81 6.19
N ALA A 118 -8.17 -3.84 5.43
CA ALA A 118 -8.87 -2.61 5.04
C ALA A 118 -10.15 -2.86 4.23
N GLN A 119 -10.32 -4.01 3.57
CA GLN A 119 -11.53 -4.36 2.85
C GLN A 119 -12.80 -4.33 3.72
N ARG A 120 -12.66 -4.32 5.06
CA ARG A 120 -13.79 -4.18 6.00
C ARG A 120 -14.36 -2.76 6.08
N PHE A 121 -13.62 -1.76 5.59
CA PHE A 121 -13.91 -0.33 5.77
C PHE A 121 -14.16 0.38 4.45
N ALA A 122 -14.86 1.52 4.54
CA ALA A 122 -15.00 2.45 3.42
C ALA A 122 -13.60 2.95 2.96
N PRO A 123 -13.42 3.22 1.66
CA PRO A 123 -14.38 3.03 0.56
C PRO A 123 -14.42 1.58 0.04
N LEU A 124 -13.45 0.75 0.42
CA LEU A 124 -13.22 -0.59 -0.18
C LEU A 124 -14.40 -1.54 0.02
N ASN A 125 -15.04 -1.52 1.20
CA ASN A 125 -16.20 -2.37 1.48
C ASN A 125 -17.41 -2.05 0.60
N SER A 126 -17.42 -0.91 -0.07
CA SER A 126 -18.54 -0.38 -0.86
C SER A 126 -18.21 -0.14 -2.34
N TRP A 127 -16.99 -0.46 -2.77
CA TRP A 127 -16.65 -0.39 -4.19
C TRP A 127 -17.51 -1.32 -5.03
N PRO A 128 -17.96 -0.91 -6.23
CA PRO A 128 -18.77 -1.77 -7.11
C PRO A 128 -18.14 -3.11 -7.40
N ASP A 129 -16.80 -3.14 -7.60
CA ASP A 129 -16.05 -4.37 -7.87
C ASP A 129 -16.00 -5.33 -6.66
N ASN A 130 -16.31 -4.84 -5.46
CA ASN A 130 -16.43 -5.63 -4.24
C ASN A 130 -17.87 -6.10 -3.97
N GLY A 131 -18.75 -6.04 -4.96
CA GLY A 131 -20.16 -6.47 -4.85
C GLY A 131 -20.28 -7.83 -4.20
N ASN A 132 -21.14 -7.92 -3.17
CA ASN A 132 -21.42 -9.11 -2.38
C ASN A 132 -20.28 -9.68 -1.51
N LEU A 133 -19.06 -9.09 -1.48
CA LEU A 133 -17.97 -9.57 -0.60
C LEU A 133 -18.23 -9.30 0.90
N ASP A 134 -19.17 -8.45 1.25
CA ASP A 134 -19.71 -8.31 2.60
C ASP A 134 -20.26 -9.66 3.12
N LYS A 135 -20.90 -10.48 2.25
CA LYS A 135 -21.38 -11.82 2.58
C LYS A 135 -20.22 -12.79 2.79
N ALA A 136 -19.17 -12.73 1.95
CA ALA A 136 -17.98 -13.55 2.13
C ALA A 136 -17.34 -13.33 3.51
N ARG A 137 -17.14 -12.08 3.90
CA ARG A 137 -16.62 -11.74 5.23
C ARG A 137 -17.55 -12.20 6.36
N ARG A 138 -18.87 -12.14 6.17
CA ARG A 138 -19.83 -12.60 7.19
C ARG A 138 -19.84 -14.12 7.33
N LEU A 139 -19.61 -14.88 6.25
CA LEU A 139 -19.42 -16.33 6.30
C LEU A 139 -18.23 -16.74 7.17
N LEU A 140 -17.18 -15.92 7.22
CA LEU A 140 -16.00 -16.15 8.07
C LEU A 140 -16.22 -15.80 9.54
N TRP A 141 -17.28 -15.08 9.90
CA TRP A 141 -17.47 -14.60 11.27
C TRP A 141 -17.47 -15.70 12.34
N PRO A 142 -18.10 -16.88 12.16
CA PRO A 142 -18.05 -17.97 13.14
C PRO A 142 -16.62 -18.45 13.42
N ILE A 143 -15.77 -18.50 12.39
CA ILE A 143 -14.35 -18.87 12.52
C ILE A 143 -13.60 -17.75 13.25
N LYS A 144 -13.75 -16.50 12.82
CA LYS A 144 -13.15 -15.35 13.50
C LYS A 144 -13.54 -15.28 14.97
N GLN A 145 -14.80 -15.56 15.29
CA GLN A 145 -15.30 -15.62 16.67
C GLN A 145 -14.63 -16.73 17.48
N LYS A 146 -14.41 -17.91 16.87
CA LYS A 146 -13.78 -19.06 17.53
C LYS A 146 -12.31 -18.80 17.89
N TYR A 147 -11.53 -18.26 16.94
CA TYR A 147 -10.09 -18.03 17.13
C TYR A 147 -9.75 -16.65 17.70
N GLY A 148 -10.71 -15.74 17.72
CA GLY A 148 -10.62 -14.44 18.42
C GLY A 148 -9.41 -13.61 17.99
N LYS A 149 -8.61 -13.18 18.97
CA LYS A 149 -7.46 -12.29 18.77
C LYS A 149 -6.22 -13.00 18.21
N ASP A 150 -6.21 -14.33 18.21
CA ASP A 150 -5.04 -15.12 17.77
C ASP A 150 -4.92 -15.16 16.25
N ILE A 151 -5.95 -14.76 15.51
CA ILE A 151 -5.93 -14.49 14.07
C ILE A 151 -6.53 -13.12 13.77
N SER A 152 -5.82 -12.26 13.02
CA SER A 152 -6.37 -11.00 12.51
C SER A 152 -7.37 -11.24 11.37
N TRP A 153 -8.22 -10.26 11.06
CA TRP A 153 -9.02 -10.31 9.85
C TRP A 153 -8.17 -10.30 8.58
N ALA A 154 -7.07 -9.56 8.59
CA ALA A 154 -6.14 -9.49 7.47
C ALA A 154 -5.58 -10.88 7.14
N ASP A 155 -4.99 -11.57 8.14
CA ASP A 155 -4.46 -12.91 7.94
C ASP A 155 -5.55 -13.95 7.67
N LEU A 156 -6.73 -13.84 8.29
CA LEU A 156 -7.85 -14.74 8.04
C LEU A 156 -8.35 -14.66 6.59
N ILE A 157 -8.51 -13.45 6.04
CA ILE A 157 -8.92 -13.25 4.65
C ILE A 157 -7.90 -13.89 3.70
N VAL A 158 -6.60 -13.66 3.92
CA VAL A 158 -5.53 -14.21 3.08
C VAL A 158 -5.47 -15.72 3.17
N LEU A 159 -5.45 -16.28 4.39
CA LEU A 159 -5.40 -17.74 4.60
C LEU A 159 -6.63 -18.43 4.00
N THR A 160 -7.80 -17.80 4.08
CA THR A 160 -9.02 -18.36 3.50
C THR A 160 -8.92 -18.56 1.99
N GLY A 161 -8.32 -17.60 1.25
CA GLY A 161 -8.11 -17.77 -0.19
C GLY A 161 -7.09 -18.87 -0.53
N ILE A 162 -6.09 -19.07 0.32
CA ILE A 162 -5.11 -20.15 0.16
C ILE A 162 -5.77 -21.51 0.40
N VAL A 163 -6.49 -21.67 1.51
CA VAL A 163 -7.24 -22.92 1.81
C VAL A 163 -8.32 -23.20 0.75
N ALA A 164 -8.91 -22.16 0.19
CA ALA A 164 -9.87 -22.32 -0.91
C ALA A 164 -9.23 -23.00 -2.14
N ILE A 165 -8.05 -22.53 -2.56
CA ILE A 165 -7.30 -23.14 -3.66
C ILE A 165 -6.90 -24.59 -3.32
N GLU A 166 -6.33 -24.81 -2.13
CA GLU A 166 -5.95 -26.16 -1.67
C GLU A 166 -7.15 -27.13 -1.71
N SER A 167 -8.31 -26.69 -1.21
CA SER A 167 -9.52 -27.54 -1.10
C SER A 167 -10.09 -27.96 -2.47
N MET A 168 -9.75 -27.22 -3.53
CA MET A 168 -10.12 -27.53 -4.91
C MET A 168 -8.96 -28.17 -5.70
N GLY A 169 -7.91 -28.65 -5.01
CA GLY A 169 -6.75 -29.33 -5.60
C GLY A 169 -5.77 -28.40 -6.33
N GLY A 170 -5.88 -27.09 -6.13
CA GLY A 170 -5.00 -26.11 -6.75
C GLY A 170 -3.62 -26.02 -6.08
N PRO A 171 -2.61 -25.53 -6.82
CA PRO A 171 -1.25 -25.39 -6.30
C PRO A 171 -1.13 -24.16 -5.40
N ILE A 172 -0.36 -24.30 -4.32
CA ILE A 172 0.02 -23.20 -3.45
C ILE A 172 1.54 -23.18 -3.28
N PHE A 173 2.08 -21.99 -3.00
CA PHE A 173 3.51 -21.82 -2.68
C PHE A 173 3.76 -21.75 -1.18
N GLY A 174 2.81 -21.24 -0.41
CA GLY A 174 2.86 -21.14 1.04
C GLY A 174 1.99 -20.03 1.61
N PHE A 175 2.17 -19.75 2.90
CA PHE A 175 1.51 -18.69 3.65
C PHE A 175 2.44 -18.11 4.71
N GLY A 176 2.49 -16.79 4.82
CA GLY A 176 3.07 -16.07 5.94
C GLY A 176 2.01 -15.21 6.62
N GLY A 177 1.77 -15.44 7.91
CA GLY A 177 0.97 -14.55 8.76
C GLY A 177 1.77 -13.36 9.26
N GLY A 178 1.15 -12.52 10.10
CA GLY A 178 1.79 -11.36 10.72
C GLY A 178 1.19 -10.01 10.34
N ARG A 179 0.05 -10.01 9.63
CA ARG A 179 -0.72 -8.80 9.28
C ARG A 179 -1.58 -8.38 10.46
N ALA A 180 -1.29 -7.23 11.05
CA ALA A 180 -2.11 -6.68 12.13
C ALA A 180 -3.30 -5.89 11.57
N ASP A 181 -4.47 -6.03 12.23
CA ASP A 181 -5.68 -5.29 11.85
C ASP A 181 -5.58 -3.81 12.17
N ILE A 182 -6.16 -2.97 11.28
CA ILE A 182 -6.55 -1.60 11.59
C ILE A 182 -8.02 -1.55 12.04
N TRP A 183 -8.41 -0.43 12.66
CA TRP A 183 -9.72 -0.27 13.31
C TRP A 183 -10.55 0.91 12.79
N HIS A 184 -10.08 1.55 11.73
CA HIS A 184 -10.81 2.58 10.97
C HIS A 184 -10.22 2.68 9.55
N PRO A 185 -10.93 3.33 8.62
CA PRO A 185 -10.44 3.54 7.25
C PRO A 185 -9.06 4.20 7.21
N GLU A 186 -8.25 3.87 6.21
CA GLU A 186 -6.99 4.54 5.90
C GLU A 186 -7.29 5.85 5.15
N GLU A 187 -6.87 6.97 5.71
CA GLU A 187 -7.16 8.31 5.18
C GLU A 187 -6.00 8.92 4.39
N ASP A 188 -4.86 8.25 4.36
CA ASP A 188 -3.66 8.66 3.61
C ASP A 188 -3.62 8.10 2.18
N ILE A 189 -4.61 7.30 1.78
CA ILE A 189 -4.68 6.68 0.45
C ILE A 189 -5.47 7.55 -0.51
N TYR A 190 -4.78 8.04 -1.54
CA TYR A 190 -5.41 8.70 -2.68
C TYR A 190 -5.91 7.65 -3.68
N TRP A 191 -7.23 7.56 -3.88
CA TRP A 191 -7.87 6.59 -4.77
C TRP A 191 -8.23 7.16 -6.15
N GLY A 192 -8.03 8.44 -6.38
CA GLY A 192 -8.38 9.17 -7.59
C GLY A 192 -9.19 10.43 -7.28
N SER A 193 -9.34 11.30 -8.28
CA SER A 193 -10.07 12.56 -8.16
C SER A 193 -11.54 12.44 -8.62
N GLU A 194 -11.94 11.29 -9.15
CA GLU A 194 -13.29 11.05 -9.65
C GLU A 194 -14.30 11.00 -8.50
N ASP A 195 -15.48 11.57 -8.71
CA ASP A 195 -16.59 11.57 -7.77
C ASP A 195 -17.73 10.62 -8.18
N GLU A 196 -17.52 9.85 -9.25
CA GLU A 196 -18.43 8.82 -9.74
C GLU A 196 -17.75 7.45 -9.79
N TRP A 197 -18.49 6.40 -9.38
CA TRP A 197 -18.02 5.03 -9.50
C TRP A 197 -17.93 4.60 -10.96
N LEU A 198 -16.85 3.91 -11.32
CA LEU A 198 -16.59 3.34 -12.64
C LEU A 198 -16.49 4.39 -13.77
N GLY A 199 -16.30 5.67 -13.42
CA GLY A 199 -15.94 6.72 -14.38
C GLY A 199 -14.59 6.42 -15.05
N ASP A 200 -14.38 6.92 -16.28
CA ASP A 200 -13.17 6.67 -17.08
C ASP A 200 -12.38 7.96 -17.36
N ASP A 201 -12.28 8.84 -16.37
CA ASP A 201 -11.66 10.15 -16.51
C ASP A 201 -10.16 10.18 -16.16
N ARG A 202 -9.59 9.04 -15.68
CA ARG A 202 -8.19 8.95 -15.20
C ARG A 202 -7.14 9.18 -16.28
N TYR A 203 -7.49 8.93 -17.55
CA TYR A 203 -6.56 9.04 -18.67
C TYR A 203 -6.61 10.39 -19.40
N GLY A 204 -7.36 11.34 -18.94
CA GLY A 204 -7.40 12.68 -19.55
C GLY A 204 -7.73 12.72 -21.04
N GLY A 205 -8.50 11.77 -21.55
CA GLY A 205 -8.96 11.67 -22.93
C GLY A 205 -8.06 10.88 -23.90
N THR A 206 -6.82 10.55 -23.51
CA THR A 206 -5.95 9.60 -24.21
C THR A 206 -5.41 8.58 -23.23
N ARG A 207 -5.54 7.26 -23.54
CA ARG A 207 -5.04 6.18 -22.69
C ARG A 207 -3.54 6.01 -22.87
N GLN A 208 -2.73 6.93 -22.38
CA GLN A 208 -1.27 6.87 -22.50
C GLN A 208 -0.54 6.58 -21.21
N GLU A 209 -0.97 7.21 -20.11
CA GLU A 209 -0.38 7.02 -18.80
C GLU A 209 -1.45 7.24 -17.73
N LEU A 210 -1.55 6.30 -16.79
CA LEU A 210 -2.37 6.44 -15.62
C LEU A 210 -1.68 7.38 -14.61
N GLU A 211 -2.44 8.22 -13.92
CA GLU A 211 -1.92 9.10 -12.88
C GLU A 211 -1.20 8.30 -11.78
N ASN A 212 0.00 8.72 -11.39
CA ASN A 212 0.66 8.16 -10.23
C ASN A 212 0.05 8.71 -8.92
N PRO A 213 -0.15 7.87 -7.88
CA PRO A 213 0.28 6.48 -7.74
C PRO A 213 -0.81 5.44 -8.10
N LEU A 214 -1.88 5.82 -8.79
CA LEU A 214 -3.01 4.93 -9.08
C LEU A 214 -2.58 3.65 -9.82
N ALA A 215 -3.27 2.53 -9.54
CA ALA A 215 -3.07 1.27 -10.22
C ALA A 215 -4.29 0.89 -11.07
N ALA A 216 -5.51 0.96 -10.53
CA ALA A 216 -6.71 0.65 -11.28
C ALA A 216 -7.09 1.74 -12.28
N VAL A 217 -7.61 1.34 -13.43
CA VAL A 217 -7.97 2.25 -14.54
C VAL A 217 -9.27 3.02 -14.31
N GLN A 218 -10.08 2.59 -13.35
CA GLN A 218 -11.35 3.24 -12.99
C GLN A 218 -11.53 3.27 -11.47
N MET A 219 -12.21 4.29 -10.95
CA MET A 219 -12.56 4.37 -9.53
C MET A 219 -13.47 3.23 -9.14
N GLY A 220 -13.11 2.50 -8.07
CA GLY A 220 -13.91 1.38 -7.56
C GLY A 220 -13.72 0.05 -8.28
N LEU A 221 -12.78 -0.04 -9.21
CA LEU A 221 -12.22 -1.30 -9.73
C LEU A 221 -10.99 -1.73 -8.95
N ILE A 222 -10.74 -3.03 -8.90
CA ILE A 222 -9.50 -3.59 -8.37
C ILE A 222 -8.43 -3.67 -9.46
N TYR A 223 -8.83 -3.96 -10.70
CA TYR A 223 -7.92 -4.10 -11.85
C TYR A 223 -8.50 -3.47 -13.12
N VAL A 224 -9.15 -4.20 -14.01
CA VAL A 224 -9.66 -3.70 -15.29
C VAL A 224 -11.13 -4.01 -15.52
N ASN A 225 -11.76 -3.25 -16.38
CA ASN A 225 -13.15 -3.53 -16.76
C ASN A 225 -13.25 -4.84 -17.57
N PRO A 226 -14.00 -5.84 -17.12
CA PRO A 226 -14.11 -7.14 -17.79
C PRO A 226 -14.76 -7.05 -19.19
N GLU A 227 -15.53 -6.01 -19.44
CA GLU A 227 -16.14 -5.74 -20.75
C GLU A 227 -15.15 -5.10 -21.76
N GLY A 228 -13.96 -4.75 -21.33
CA GLY A 228 -12.98 -3.93 -22.05
C GLY A 228 -13.02 -2.45 -21.67
N PRO A 229 -12.08 -1.63 -22.13
CA PRO A 229 -11.98 -0.22 -21.79
C PRO A 229 -13.27 0.55 -22.10
N ASN A 230 -13.87 1.19 -21.10
CA ASN A 230 -15.18 1.87 -21.21
C ASN A 230 -16.33 0.97 -21.67
N GLY A 231 -16.29 -0.33 -21.40
CA GLY A 231 -17.27 -1.28 -21.91
C GLY A 231 -17.11 -1.55 -23.42
N ASN A 232 -16.01 -1.10 -24.06
CA ASN A 232 -15.69 -1.43 -25.44
C ASN A 232 -15.04 -2.83 -25.50
N PRO A 233 -15.65 -3.82 -26.17
CA PRO A 233 -15.15 -5.19 -26.16
C PRO A 233 -13.99 -5.42 -27.13
N ASP A 234 -12.93 -4.61 -27.01
CA ASP A 234 -11.68 -4.73 -27.77
C ASP A 234 -10.60 -5.40 -26.93
N PRO A 235 -10.22 -6.66 -27.24
CA PRO A 235 -9.20 -7.39 -26.47
C PRO A 235 -7.81 -6.75 -26.49
N LEU A 236 -7.43 -6.05 -27.58
CA LEU A 236 -6.10 -5.42 -27.66
C LEU A 236 -6.01 -4.15 -26.81
N LEU A 237 -7.08 -3.38 -26.75
CA LEU A 237 -7.17 -2.24 -25.83
C LEU A 237 -7.23 -2.74 -24.38
N SER A 238 -7.97 -3.82 -24.11
CA SER A 238 -8.00 -4.45 -22.78
C SER A 238 -6.61 -4.92 -22.35
N ALA A 239 -5.80 -5.50 -23.26
CA ALA A 239 -4.44 -5.92 -22.99
C ALA A 239 -3.54 -4.75 -22.54
N GLN A 240 -3.74 -3.54 -23.07
CA GLN A 240 -3.01 -2.35 -22.64
C GLN A 240 -3.35 -1.97 -21.19
N ASP A 241 -4.63 -1.91 -20.86
CA ASP A 241 -5.09 -1.60 -19.50
C ASP A 241 -4.62 -2.67 -18.50
N ILE A 242 -4.70 -3.96 -18.87
CA ILE A 242 -4.23 -5.09 -18.05
C ILE A 242 -2.73 -4.92 -17.76
N ARG A 243 -1.91 -4.70 -18.78
CA ARG A 243 -0.45 -4.59 -18.61
C ARG A 243 -0.08 -3.42 -17.72
N GLU A 244 -0.70 -2.25 -17.92
CA GLU A 244 -0.43 -1.08 -17.08
C GLU A 244 -0.85 -1.33 -15.64
N THR A 245 -2.06 -1.80 -15.41
CA THR A 245 -2.59 -2.04 -14.06
C THR A 245 -1.77 -3.10 -13.32
N PHE A 246 -1.50 -4.24 -13.94
CA PHE A 246 -0.75 -5.32 -13.29
C PHE A 246 0.72 -4.94 -13.05
N ALA A 247 1.37 -4.19 -13.96
CA ALA A 247 2.70 -3.66 -13.72
C ALA A 247 2.73 -2.73 -12.49
N ARG A 248 1.72 -1.87 -12.33
CA ARG A 248 1.57 -1.00 -11.14
C ARG A 248 1.24 -1.78 -9.86
N MET A 249 0.73 -2.99 -9.98
CA MET A 249 0.56 -3.94 -8.90
C MET A 249 1.79 -4.85 -8.69
N ALA A 250 2.93 -4.52 -9.30
CA ALA A 250 4.20 -5.26 -9.24
C ALA A 250 4.19 -6.62 -9.95
N MET A 251 3.32 -6.84 -10.94
CA MET A 251 3.22 -8.07 -11.71
C MET A 251 3.75 -7.89 -13.14
N ASN A 252 4.56 -8.83 -13.60
CA ASN A 252 5.00 -8.90 -15.01
C ASN A 252 3.96 -9.66 -15.86
N ASP A 253 4.20 -9.75 -17.19
CA ASP A 253 3.27 -10.41 -18.12
C ASP A 253 3.04 -11.90 -17.80
N GLU A 254 4.08 -12.62 -17.37
CA GLU A 254 3.96 -14.04 -16.99
C GLU A 254 3.11 -14.23 -15.75
N GLU A 255 3.38 -13.44 -14.70
CA GLU A 255 2.58 -13.41 -13.46
C GLU A 255 1.13 -12.99 -13.76
N THR A 256 0.93 -12.04 -14.67
CA THR A 256 -0.40 -11.56 -15.08
C THR A 256 -1.23 -12.66 -15.75
N VAL A 257 -0.65 -13.36 -16.73
CA VAL A 257 -1.32 -14.48 -17.41
C VAL A 257 -1.60 -15.62 -16.43
N ALA A 258 -0.62 -15.97 -15.58
CA ALA A 258 -0.77 -17.03 -14.58
C ALA A 258 -1.90 -16.71 -13.59
N LEU A 259 -1.96 -15.47 -13.06
CA LEU A 259 -3.00 -15.04 -12.14
C LEU A 259 -4.39 -14.99 -12.79
N THR A 260 -4.50 -14.46 -14.00
CA THR A 260 -5.76 -14.39 -14.75
C THR A 260 -6.31 -15.79 -15.01
N ALA A 261 -5.50 -16.65 -15.62
CA ALA A 261 -5.92 -18.01 -15.97
C ALA A 261 -6.18 -18.88 -14.74
N GLY A 262 -5.32 -18.80 -13.71
CA GLY A 262 -5.48 -19.56 -12.48
C GLY A 262 -6.68 -19.11 -11.65
N GLY A 263 -6.94 -17.80 -11.58
CA GLY A 263 -8.13 -17.26 -10.94
C GLY A 263 -9.42 -17.64 -11.64
N HIS A 264 -9.46 -17.53 -12.97
CA HIS A 264 -10.60 -17.86 -13.80
C HIS A 264 -10.75 -19.37 -14.07
N THR A 265 -9.85 -20.22 -13.58
CA THR A 265 -10.09 -21.66 -13.48
C THR A 265 -11.28 -21.94 -12.55
N PHE A 266 -11.51 -21.10 -11.56
CA PHE A 266 -12.49 -21.30 -10.50
C PHE A 266 -13.73 -20.41 -10.64
N GLY A 267 -14.89 -20.97 -10.31
CA GLY A 267 -16.12 -20.24 -10.08
C GLY A 267 -16.83 -19.73 -11.33
N LYS A 268 -17.70 -18.78 -11.09
CA LYS A 268 -18.49 -18.09 -12.11
C LYS A 268 -18.65 -16.61 -11.79
N ALA A 269 -18.88 -15.81 -12.81
CA ALA A 269 -19.38 -14.45 -12.68
C ALA A 269 -20.92 -14.41 -12.56
N HIS A 270 -21.46 -13.34 -11.98
CA HIS A 270 -22.87 -13.17 -11.69
C HIS A 270 -23.43 -11.92 -12.38
N GLY A 271 -24.31 -12.13 -13.30
CA GLY A 271 -25.01 -11.12 -14.08
C GLY A 271 -26.42 -11.61 -14.47
N ALA A 272 -27.12 -12.24 -13.52
CA ALA A 272 -28.38 -12.92 -13.76
C ALA A 272 -29.54 -12.01 -14.21
N GLY A 273 -29.46 -10.71 -13.97
CA GLY A 273 -30.50 -9.76 -14.32
C GLY A 273 -30.01 -8.30 -14.33
N ASP A 274 -30.93 -7.39 -14.61
CA ASP A 274 -30.65 -5.97 -14.70
C ASP A 274 -30.12 -5.39 -13.37
N VAL A 275 -29.07 -4.57 -13.45
CA VAL A 275 -28.40 -3.95 -12.30
C VAL A 275 -29.33 -3.04 -11.48
N SER A 276 -30.41 -2.52 -12.08
CA SER A 276 -31.42 -1.74 -11.35
C SER A 276 -32.14 -2.52 -10.24
N ASN A 277 -32.02 -3.85 -10.24
CA ASN A 277 -32.52 -4.69 -9.15
C ASN A 277 -31.59 -4.70 -7.92
N VAL A 278 -30.38 -4.20 -8.01
CA VAL A 278 -29.39 -4.22 -6.94
C VAL A 278 -29.55 -2.97 -6.08
N GLY A 279 -29.69 -3.17 -4.76
CA GLY A 279 -29.76 -2.09 -3.77
C GLY A 279 -28.42 -1.45 -3.49
N SER A 280 -28.45 -0.48 -2.55
CA SER A 280 -27.24 0.27 -2.16
C SER A 280 -26.12 -0.64 -1.64
N GLU A 281 -24.91 -0.18 -1.77
CA GLU A 281 -23.69 -0.72 -1.17
C GLU A 281 -23.74 -0.71 0.37
N PRO A 282 -22.86 -1.41 1.09
CA PRO A 282 -22.90 -1.51 2.55
C PRO A 282 -22.94 -0.19 3.29
N GLU A 283 -22.16 0.82 2.87
CA GLU A 283 -22.15 2.15 3.53
C GLU A 283 -23.42 2.96 3.26
N GLY A 284 -24.04 2.79 2.11
CA GLY A 284 -25.30 3.44 1.74
C GLY A 284 -26.56 2.68 2.18
N ALA A 285 -26.42 1.42 2.66
CA ALA A 285 -27.53 0.62 3.09
C ALA A 285 -28.14 1.09 4.42
N SER A 286 -29.43 0.88 4.61
CA SER A 286 -30.12 1.24 5.83
C SER A 286 -29.69 0.39 7.03
N ILE A 287 -29.78 0.96 8.24
CA ILE A 287 -29.23 0.40 9.48
C ILE A 287 -29.74 -1.02 9.81
N GLU A 288 -30.98 -1.36 9.45
CA GLU A 288 -31.55 -2.70 9.68
C GLU A 288 -30.92 -3.77 8.80
N LYS A 289 -30.13 -3.39 7.77
CA LYS A 289 -29.36 -4.34 6.95
C LYS A 289 -28.06 -4.81 7.62
N GLN A 290 -27.69 -4.16 8.72
CA GLN A 290 -26.58 -4.58 9.59
C GLN A 290 -25.25 -4.79 8.84
N GLY A 291 -24.94 -3.85 7.91
CA GLY A 291 -23.71 -3.87 7.12
C GLY A 291 -23.76 -4.77 5.86
N PHE A 292 -24.93 -5.32 5.51
CA PHE A 292 -25.13 -5.93 4.21
C PHE A 292 -25.61 -4.90 3.18
N GLY A 293 -24.91 -4.85 2.05
CA GLY A 293 -25.31 -4.06 0.89
C GLY A 293 -25.72 -4.95 -0.29
N TRP A 294 -25.96 -4.34 -1.44
CA TRP A 294 -26.26 -4.96 -2.73
C TRP A 294 -27.39 -6.00 -2.68
N ILE A 295 -28.39 -5.75 -1.85
CA ILE A 295 -29.53 -6.64 -1.74
C ILE A 295 -30.34 -6.54 -3.02
N SER A 296 -30.39 -7.67 -3.77
CA SER A 296 -31.07 -7.74 -5.05
C SER A 296 -32.53 -8.15 -4.92
N THR A 297 -33.39 -7.55 -5.75
CA THR A 297 -34.80 -7.93 -5.92
C THR A 297 -35.03 -8.86 -7.11
N HIS A 298 -33.97 -9.23 -7.85
CA HIS A 298 -34.04 -10.18 -8.94
C HIS A 298 -34.16 -11.62 -8.40
N GLY A 299 -35.23 -12.32 -8.74
CA GLY A 299 -35.45 -13.69 -8.26
C GLY A 299 -35.31 -13.84 -6.76
N SER A 300 -34.42 -14.72 -6.30
CA SER A 300 -34.07 -14.91 -4.88
C SER A 300 -33.09 -13.88 -4.37
N GLY A 301 -32.46 -13.12 -5.24
CA GLY A 301 -31.39 -12.14 -4.94
C GLY A 301 -30.04 -12.77 -4.55
N LYS A 302 -29.91 -14.09 -4.63
CA LYS A 302 -28.73 -14.87 -4.21
C LYS A 302 -28.56 -16.11 -5.09
N GLY A 303 -27.45 -16.85 -4.92
CA GLY A 303 -27.13 -18.01 -5.72
C GLY A 303 -27.18 -17.68 -7.21
N ARG A 304 -27.91 -18.49 -8.01
CA ARG A 304 -28.06 -18.26 -9.47
C ARG A 304 -28.68 -16.92 -9.84
N ASP A 305 -29.41 -16.28 -8.94
CA ASP A 305 -30.07 -14.99 -9.17
C ASP A 305 -29.19 -13.80 -8.71
N ALA A 306 -27.95 -14.04 -8.25
CA ALA A 306 -27.04 -13.00 -7.81
C ALA A 306 -26.59 -12.09 -8.97
N ILE A 307 -26.34 -10.81 -8.65
CA ILE A 307 -25.81 -9.83 -9.58
C ILE A 307 -24.58 -9.19 -8.91
N THR A 308 -23.43 -9.20 -9.60
CA THR A 308 -22.19 -8.55 -9.17
C THR A 308 -21.56 -7.72 -10.30
N SER A 309 -20.82 -8.34 -11.22
CA SER A 309 -20.10 -7.68 -12.32
C SER A 309 -20.93 -7.42 -13.59
N GLY A 310 -22.10 -7.98 -13.69
CA GLY A 310 -22.93 -7.92 -14.88
C GLY A 310 -22.63 -9.00 -15.93
N VAL A 311 -21.41 -9.51 -16.05
CA VAL A 311 -21.12 -10.71 -16.87
C VAL A 311 -21.64 -11.96 -16.16
N GLU A 312 -22.07 -12.98 -16.93
CA GLU A 312 -22.74 -14.16 -16.38
C GLU A 312 -22.14 -15.46 -16.94
N GLY A 313 -21.78 -16.39 -16.06
CA GLY A 313 -21.34 -17.73 -16.41
C GLY A 313 -19.98 -18.13 -15.85
N ALA A 314 -19.61 -19.39 -16.05
CA ALA A 314 -18.32 -19.95 -15.65
C ALA A 314 -17.34 -19.97 -16.83
N TRP A 315 -16.04 -19.85 -16.52
CA TRP A 315 -14.96 -19.90 -17.51
C TRP A 315 -14.61 -21.33 -17.93
N THR A 316 -14.82 -22.31 -17.03
CA THR A 316 -14.41 -23.70 -17.22
C THR A 316 -15.58 -24.64 -17.00
N THR A 317 -15.41 -25.89 -17.43
CA THR A 317 -16.42 -26.95 -17.24
C THR A 317 -16.44 -27.54 -15.84
N ASN A 318 -15.40 -27.26 -15.04
CA ASN A 318 -15.22 -27.76 -13.67
C ASN A 318 -14.83 -26.64 -12.71
N PRO A 319 -15.77 -25.72 -12.35
CA PRO A 319 -15.45 -24.47 -11.64
C PRO A 319 -14.97 -24.62 -10.19
N ILE A 320 -14.96 -25.83 -9.65
CA ILE A 320 -14.56 -26.12 -8.26
C ILE A 320 -13.39 -27.08 -8.16
N ALA A 321 -12.61 -27.21 -9.24
CA ALA A 321 -11.37 -27.99 -9.24
C ALA A 321 -10.29 -27.31 -10.09
N TRP A 322 -9.04 -27.51 -9.69
CA TRP A 322 -7.89 -27.10 -10.49
C TRP A 322 -7.67 -28.03 -11.68
N ASP A 323 -7.66 -27.46 -12.88
CA ASP A 323 -7.28 -28.14 -14.11
C ASP A 323 -6.76 -27.14 -15.15
N ASN A 324 -6.50 -27.60 -16.39
CA ASN A 324 -6.05 -26.73 -17.47
C ASN A 324 -7.19 -26.23 -18.37
N GLY A 325 -8.44 -26.44 -17.93
CA GLY A 325 -9.68 -26.19 -18.69
C GLY A 325 -9.84 -24.77 -19.21
N TYR A 326 -9.28 -23.78 -18.50
CA TYR A 326 -9.27 -22.39 -18.96
C TYR A 326 -8.55 -22.25 -20.32
N PHE A 327 -7.30 -22.73 -20.42
CA PHE A 327 -6.54 -22.68 -21.67
C PHE A 327 -7.08 -23.64 -22.72
N ASP A 328 -7.53 -24.84 -22.31
CA ASP A 328 -8.12 -25.81 -23.22
C ASP A 328 -9.30 -25.21 -23.99
N LEU A 329 -10.22 -24.56 -23.31
CA LEU A 329 -11.36 -23.91 -23.93
C LEU A 329 -10.97 -22.66 -24.73
N LEU A 330 -10.10 -21.83 -24.15
CA LEU A 330 -9.67 -20.58 -24.77
C LEU A 330 -9.03 -20.81 -26.15
N PHE A 331 -8.17 -21.82 -26.27
CA PHE A 331 -7.53 -22.20 -27.53
C PHE A 331 -8.40 -23.07 -28.44
N LYS A 332 -9.22 -23.99 -27.87
CA LYS A 332 -10.11 -24.83 -28.66
C LYS A 332 -11.07 -24.01 -29.52
N TYR A 333 -11.60 -22.95 -28.95
CA TYR A 333 -12.58 -22.06 -29.60
C TYR A 333 -11.95 -20.75 -30.09
N GLU A 334 -10.63 -20.67 -30.29
CA GLU A 334 -9.92 -19.43 -30.64
C GLU A 334 -10.55 -18.67 -31.80
N ASP A 335 -11.01 -19.37 -32.83
CA ASP A 335 -11.61 -18.79 -34.05
C ASP A 335 -13.14 -18.68 -33.98
N SER A 336 -13.80 -19.17 -32.93
CA SER A 336 -15.25 -19.26 -32.82
C SER A 336 -15.84 -18.64 -31.55
N TRP A 337 -15.06 -17.88 -30.81
CA TRP A 337 -15.57 -17.04 -29.74
C TRP A 337 -16.46 -15.94 -30.31
N LYS A 338 -17.70 -15.84 -29.82
CA LYS A 338 -18.71 -14.89 -30.24
C LYS A 338 -19.06 -13.90 -29.14
N LEU A 339 -19.04 -12.63 -29.46
CA LEU A 339 -19.51 -11.58 -28.56
C LEU A 339 -21.02 -11.62 -28.39
N ILE A 340 -21.48 -11.67 -27.15
CA ILE A 340 -22.91 -11.65 -26.79
C ILE A 340 -23.16 -10.64 -25.67
N LYS A 341 -24.45 -10.44 -25.35
CA LYS A 341 -24.87 -9.75 -24.12
C LYS A 341 -25.28 -10.75 -23.06
N SER A 342 -24.85 -10.53 -21.82
CA SER A 342 -25.34 -11.23 -20.64
C SER A 342 -26.80 -10.89 -20.34
N PRO A 343 -27.50 -11.59 -19.43
CA PRO A 343 -28.82 -11.18 -18.97
C PRO A 343 -28.86 -9.79 -18.33
N ALA A 344 -27.76 -9.34 -17.73
CA ALA A 344 -27.59 -7.98 -17.20
C ALA A 344 -27.26 -6.92 -18.26
N GLY A 345 -27.02 -7.32 -19.52
CA GLY A 345 -26.70 -6.44 -20.63
C GLY A 345 -25.19 -6.20 -20.84
N ALA A 346 -24.31 -6.81 -20.04
CA ALA A 346 -22.87 -6.68 -20.20
C ALA A 346 -22.32 -7.46 -21.41
N ASN A 347 -21.21 -6.96 -21.99
CA ASN A 347 -20.49 -7.64 -23.07
C ASN A 347 -19.72 -8.85 -22.50
N GLN A 348 -19.88 -10.01 -23.14
CA GLN A 348 -19.10 -11.22 -22.84
C GLN A 348 -18.96 -12.09 -24.07
N TRP A 349 -18.06 -13.05 -24.02
CA TRP A 349 -17.77 -13.95 -25.12
C TRP A 349 -18.22 -15.36 -24.76
N THR A 350 -18.80 -16.08 -25.72
CA THR A 350 -19.20 -17.49 -25.58
C THR A 350 -18.79 -18.25 -26.83
N PRO A 351 -18.45 -19.56 -26.75
CA PRO A 351 -18.18 -20.33 -27.95
C PRO A 351 -19.43 -20.48 -28.83
N GLU A 352 -19.26 -20.35 -30.15
CA GLU A 352 -20.29 -20.63 -31.10
C GLU A 352 -20.40 -22.16 -31.27
N ASP A 353 -21.56 -22.75 -31.06
CA ASP A 353 -21.80 -24.19 -31.14
C ASP A 353 -20.81 -25.04 -30.27
N PRO A 354 -20.79 -24.87 -28.92
CA PRO A 354 -19.89 -25.64 -28.08
C PRO A 354 -20.27 -27.14 -28.08
N ASP A 355 -19.24 -27.99 -28.03
CA ASP A 355 -19.43 -29.41 -27.78
C ASP A 355 -20.11 -29.62 -26.41
N GLU A 356 -20.97 -30.63 -26.28
CA GLU A 356 -21.67 -30.91 -25.02
C GLU A 356 -20.71 -31.12 -23.83
N VAL A 357 -19.51 -31.67 -24.07
CA VAL A 357 -18.50 -31.90 -23.04
C VAL A 357 -17.86 -30.59 -22.53
N ASP A 358 -17.95 -29.50 -23.30
CA ASP A 358 -17.42 -28.19 -22.97
C ASP A 358 -18.45 -27.24 -22.35
N MET A 359 -19.67 -27.79 -22.10
CA MET A 359 -20.71 -27.07 -21.36
C MET A 359 -20.58 -27.34 -19.86
N VAL A 360 -20.76 -26.31 -19.05
CA VAL A 360 -20.74 -26.39 -17.58
C VAL A 360 -22.16 -26.66 -17.04
N SER A 361 -22.27 -27.32 -15.89
CA SER A 361 -23.54 -27.43 -15.16
C SER A 361 -23.99 -26.03 -14.68
N ASP A 362 -25.29 -25.82 -14.58
CA ASP A 362 -25.83 -24.66 -13.85
C ASP A 362 -25.38 -24.74 -12.38
N ALA A 363 -25.12 -23.60 -11.75
CA ALA A 363 -24.53 -23.52 -10.41
C ALA A 363 -25.40 -24.20 -9.30
N GLU A 364 -26.70 -24.38 -9.54
CA GLU A 364 -27.67 -24.98 -8.59
C GLU A 364 -28.44 -26.16 -9.17
N ASP A 365 -28.19 -26.54 -10.43
CA ASP A 365 -28.94 -27.62 -11.12
C ASP A 365 -28.01 -28.40 -12.06
N ASP A 366 -27.45 -29.49 -11.58
CA ASP A 366 -26.55 -30.38 -12.34
C ASP A 366 -27.15 -30.97 -13.62
N ALA A 367 -28.49 -31.03 -13.69
CA ALA A 367 -29.16 -31.54 -14.88
C ALA A 367 -29.22 -30.56 -16.04
N LYS A 368 -28.99 -29.28 -15.76
CA LYS A 368 -28.98 -28.20 -16.76
C LYS A 368 -27.57 -27.87 -17.16
N LYS A 369 -27.28 -27.86 -18.46
CA LYS A 369 -26.00 -27.45 -19.03
C LYS A 369 -26.11 -26.05 -19.65
N VAL A 370 -25.10 -25.22 -19.44
CA VAL A 370 -24.97 -23.87 -19.98
C VAL A 370 -23.60 -23.70 -20.65
N PRO A 371 -23.47 -22.88 -21.68
CA PRO A 371 -22.16 -22.58 -22.29
C PRO A 371 -21.20 -21.94 -21.29
N THR A 372 -19.92 -22.20 -21.45
CA THR A 372 -18.86 -21.43 -20.80
C THR A 372 -18.76 -20.03 -21.40
N MET A 373 -18.11 -19.12 -20.69
CA MET A 373 -17.92 -17.74 -21.16
C MET A 373 -16.48 -17.26 -20.93
N MET A 374 -16.10 -16.20 -21.65
CA MET A 374 -14.89 -15.42 -21.43
C MET A 374 -15.25 -13.94 -21.35
N THR A 375 -14.48 -13.18 -20.59
CA THR A 375 -14.51 -11.71 -20.60
C THR A 375 -13.67 -11.16 -21.74
N THR A 376 -13.77 -9.87 -22.03
CA THR A 376 -12.87 -9.23 -23.00
C THR A 376 -11.40 -9.25 -22.50
N ALA A 377 -11.20 -9.21 -21.18
CA ALA A 377 -9.88 -9.38 -20.59
C ALA A 377 -9.29 -10.80 -20.83
N ASP A 378 -10.13 -11.84 -20.78
CA ASP A 378 -9.69 -13.22 -21.13
C ASP A 378 -9.32 -13.34 -22.61
N MET A 379 -10.09 -12.70 -23.47
CA MET A 379 -9.76 -12.68 -24.91
C MET A 379 -8.43 -11.98 -25.19
N ALA A 380 -8.01 -11.04 -24.35
CA ALA A 380 -6.69 -10.42 -24.45
C ALA A 380 -5.56 -11.45 -24.30
N MET A 381 -5.76 -12.52 -23.51
CA MET A 381 -4.74 -13.57 -23.28
C MET A 381 -4.37 -14.36 -24.54
N ILE A 382 -5.23 -14.36 -25.56
CA ILE A 382 -4.95 -15.02 -26.85
C ILE A 382 -4.86 -14.04 -28.03
N ARG A 383 -5.26 -12.78 -27.87
CA ARG A 383 -5.23 -11.77 -28.95
C ARG A 383 -3.99 -10.89 -28.87
N ASP A 384 -3.49 -10.53 -27.68
CA ASP A 384 -2.22 -9.83 -27.52
C ASP A 384 -1.04 -10.80 -27.82
N PRO A 385 -0.08 -10.43 -28.66
CA PRO A 385 0.98 -11.35 -29.08
C PRO A 385 1.88 -11.87 -27.95
N GLU A 386 2.18 -11.03 -26.95
CA GLU A 386 3.04 -11.43 -25.82
C GLU A 386 2.26 -12.30 -24.83
N TYR A 387 1.03 -11.92 -24.47
CA TYR A 387 0.18 -12.76 -23.63
C TYR A 387 -0.12 -14.11 -24.29
N ARG A 388 -0.41 -14.12 -25.59
CA ARG A 388 -0.67 -15.36 -26.32
C ARG A 388 0.52 -16.32 -26.29
N LYS A 389 1.74 -15.83 -26.37
CA LYS A 389 2.95 -16.63 -26.28
C LYS A 389 3.06 -17.33 -24.93
N ILE A 390 2.80 -16.59 -23.83
CA ILE A 390 2.81 -17.10 -22.46
C ILE A 390 1.65 -18.09 -22.27
N SER A 391 0.43 -17.73 -22.66
CA SER A 391 -0.76 -18.58 -22.58
C SER A 391 -0.59 -19.90 -23.30
N LYS A 392 0.01 -19.86 -24.50
CA LYS A 392 0.32 -21.09 -25.28
C LYS A 392 1.35 -21.95 -24.56
N TYR A 393 2.40 -21.35 -24.00
CA TYR A 393 3.38 -22.09 -23.21
C TYR A 393 2.75 -22.78 -22.01
N PHE A 394 1.88 -22.09 -21.27
CA PHE A 394 1.17 -22.65 -20.12
C PHE A 394 0.16 -23.73 -20.53
N HIS A 395 -0.54 -23.55 -21.64
CA HIS A 395 -1.42 -24.59 -22.21
C HIS A 395 -0.66 -25.88 -22.52
N GLU A 396 0.51 -25.76 -23.13
CA GLU A 396 1.36 -26.91 -23.50
C GLU A 396 2.13 -27.49 -22.28
N ASN A 397 2.26 -26.75 -21.18
CA ASN A 397 3.04 -27.11 -19.98
C ASN A 397 2.25 -26.87 -18.68
N PRO A 398 1.24 -27.69 -18.34
CA PRO A 398 0.37 -27.47 -17.19
C PRO A 398 1.12 -27.39 -15.84
N ASN A 399 2.23 -28.11 -15.67
CA ASN A 399 3.03 -28.02 -14.45
C ASN A 399 3.77 -26.67 -14.32
N ALA A 400 4.21 -26.09 -15.43
CA ALA A 400 4.79 -24.75 -15.42
C ALA A 400 3.73 -23.69 -15.08
N PHE A 401 2.52 -23.85 -15.62
CA PHE A 401 1.38 -23.02 -15.25
C PHE A 401 1.07 -23.09 -13.76
N ALA A 402 1.01 -24.30 -13.20
CA ALA A 402 0.72 -24.50 -11.78
C ALA A 402 1.79 -23.82 -10.89
N ASP A 403 3.07 -23.98 -11.18
CA ASP A 403 4.15 -23.31 -10.42
C ASP A 403 4.09 -21.79 -10.57
N ALA A 404 3.91 -21.28 -11.78
CA ALA A 404 3.80 -19.84 -12.04
C ALA A 404 2.59 -19.22 -11.30
N PHE A 405 1.43 -19.89 -11.32
CA PHE A 405 0.25 -19.43 -10.57
C PHE A 405 0.50 -19.45 -9.07
N ALA A 406 1.05 -20.52 -8.50
CA ALA A 406 1.31 -20.61 -7.07
C ALA A 406 2.25 -19.49 -6.58
N ARG A 407 3.31 -19.22 -7.32
CA ARG A 407 4.29 -18.15 -7.02
C ARG A 407 3.70 -16.75 -7.19
N ALA A 408 2.95 -16.51 -8.27
CA ALA A 408 2.30 -15.23 -8.53
C ALA A 408 1.19 -14.95 -7.49
N TRP A 409 0.42 -15.97 -7.10
CA TRP A 409 -0.58 -15.87 -6.02
C TRP A 409 0.08 -15.55 -4.68
N PHE A 410 1.16 -16.21 -4.33
CA PHE A 410 1.92 -15.91 -3.13
C PHE A 410 2.45 -14.47 -3.14
N LYS A 411 3.03 -14.01 -4.26
CA LYS A 411 3.48 -12.62 -4.41
C LYS A 411 2.33 -11.62 -4.26
N LEU A 412 1.20 -11.86 -4.92
CA LEU A 412 0.00 -11.03 -4.81
C LEU A 412 -0.39 -10.78 -3.35
N LEU A 413 -0.33 -11.83 -2.52
CA LEU A 413 -0.79 -11.81 -1.15
C LEU A 413 0.27 -11.33 -0.12
N HIS A 414 1.55 -11.26 -0.48
CA HIS A 414 2.63 -11.01 0.48
C HIS A 414 3.55 -9.84 0.12
N ARG A 415 3.41 -9.24 -1.08
CA ARG A 415 4.27 -8.13 -1.54
C ARG A 415 4.19 -6.87 -0.68
N ASP A 416 3.15 -6.72 0.13
CA ASP A 416 2.90 -5.62 1.06
C ASP A 416 3.34 -5.93 2.51
N MET A 417 4.03 -7.04 2.73
CA MET A 417 4.46 -7.47 4.07
C MET A 417 5.94 -7.17 4.40
N GLY A 418 6.72 -6.70 3.43
CA GLY A 418 8.16 -6.54 3.59
C GLY A 418 8.93 -7.85 3.60
N PRO A 419 10.08 -7.93 4.31
CA PRO A 419 10.97 -9.08 4.26
C PRO A 419 10.38 -10.31 4.98
N LYS A 420 10.83 -11.50 4.56
CA LYS A 420 10.40 -12.80 5.10
C LYS A 420 10.55 -12.92 6.63
N THR A 421 11.48 -12.18 7.24
CA THR A 421 11.66 -12.17 8.71
C THR A 421 10.43 -11.72 9.50
N ARG A 422 9.47 -11.07 8.84
CA ARG A 422 8.18 -10.69 9.43
C ARG A 422 7.11 -11.76 9.35
N TYR A 423 7.33 -12.82 8.57
CA TYR A 423 6.31 -13.84 8.31
C TYR A 423 6.21 -14.83 9.46
N LEU A 424 4.98 -15.18 9.83
CA LEU A 424 4.65 -16.09 10.91
C LEU A 424 3.93 -17.32 10.37
N GLY A 425 4.11 -18.45 11.06
CA GLY A 425 3.39 -19.69 10.78
C GLY A 425 4.26 -20.78 10.17
N PRO A 426 3.72 -22.01 10.11
CA PRO A 426 4.48 -23.19 9.65
C PRO A 426 4.60 -23.29 8.13
N ASP A 427 3.71 -22.61 7.37
CA ASP A 427 3.66 -22.70 5.90
C ASP A 427 4.49 -21.60 5.22
N VAL A 428 5.36 -20.88 5.97
CA VAL A 428 6.28 -19.87 5.40
C VAL A 428 7.31 -20.57 4.50
N PRO A 429 7.42 -20.20 3.22
CA PRO A 429 8.37 -20.83 2.31
C PRO A 429 9.82 -20.64 2.74
N GLU A 430 10.65 -21.67 2.56
CA GLU A 430 12.10 -21.58 2.86
C GLU A 430 12.84 -20.72 1.81
N GLU A 431 12.37 -20.70 0.57
CA GLU A 431 12.96 -19.94 -0.54
C GLU A 431 12.86 -18.42 -0.29
N ASP A 432 13.97 -17.70 -0.50
CA ASP A 432 13.98 -16.23 -0.54
C ASP A 432 13.67 -15.76 -1.96
N LEU A 433 12.62 -14.97 -2.09
CA LEU A 433 12.21 -14.39 -3.38
C LEU A 433 12.78 -12.97 -3.51
N ILE A 434 13.26 -12.62 -4.72
CA ILE A 434 13.95 -11.34 -4.95
C ILE A 434 13.12 -10.11 -4.56
N TRP A 435 11.80 -10.16 -4.80
CA TRP A 435 10.88 -9.07 -4.47
C TRP A 435 10.64 -8.88 -2.95
N GLN A 436 11.07 -9.81 -2.11
CA GLN A 436 11.05 -9.69 -0.64
C GLN A 436 12.23 -8.90 -0.09
N ASP A 437 13.09 -8.38 -0.95
CA ASP A 437 14.30 -7.62 -0.60
C ASP A 437 15.19 -8.36 0.41
N PRO A 438 15.64 -9.60 0.13
CA PRO A 438 16.32 -10.45 1.10
C PRO A 438 17.62 -9.82 1.60
N VAL A 439 17.88 -9.92 2.90
CA VAL A 439 19.07 -9.40 3.56
C VAL A 439 19.74 -10.50 4.37
N PRO A 440 21.06 -10.72 4.22
CA PRO A 440 21.80 -11.63 5.08
C PRO A 440 21.76 -11.18 6.55
N THR A 441 21.81 -12.12 7.46
CA THR A 441 21.94 -11.82 8.91
C THR A 441 23.22 -11.03 9.17
N GLY A 442 23.11 -9.94 9.91
CA GLY A 442 24.24 -9.12 10.31
C GLY A 442 25.04 -9.69 11.48
N SER A 443 26.16 -9.06 11.78
CA SER A 443 27.02 -9.42 12.90
C SER A 443 26.84 -8.47 14.08
N PHE A 444 26.81 -9.04 15.29
CA PHE A 444 26.81 -8.28 16.54
C PHE A 444 28.21 -8.27 17.20
N SER A 445 29.22 -8.87 16.58
CA SER A 445 30.51 -9.23 17.21
C SER A 445 31.65 -8.24 16.88
N TYR A 446 31.37 -6.95 16.85
CA TYR A 446 32.41 -5.94 16.64
C TYR A 446 32.45 -4.89 17.75
N ASN A 447 33.57 -4.15 17.86
CA ASN A 447 33.73 -3.13 18.90
C ASN A 447 33.14 -1.79 18.47
N ILE A 448 31.90 -1.52 18.91
CA ILE A 448 31.15 -0.30 18.57
C ILE A 448 31.92 0.95 18.98
N SER A 449 32.54 0.98 20.17
CA SER A 449 33.29 2.15 20.66
C SER A 449 34.54 2.45 19.83
N ALA A 450 35.24 1.40 19.38
CA ALA A 450 36.39 1.56 18.48
C ALA A 450 35.97 2.11 17.12
N LEU A 451 34.87 1.59 16.57
CA LEU A 451 34.29 2.05 15.30
C LEU A 451 33.79 3.51 15.40
N LYS A 452 33.09 3.90 16.49
CA LYS A 452 32.70 5.30 16.75
C LYS A 452 33.91 6.24 16.74
N ASN A 453 35.00 5.86 17.40
CA ASN A 453 36.24 6.67 17.44
C ASN A 453 36.88 6.79 16.05
N ALA A 454 36.89 5.71 15.27
CA ALA A 454 37.40 5.75 13.90
C ALA A 454 36.55 6.65 12.99
N ILE A 455 35.22 6.60 13.13
CA ILE A 455 34.28 7.49 12.41
C ILE A 455 34.54 8.95 12.79
N ARG A 456 34.66 9.30 14.08
CA ARG A 456 34.98 10.66 14.54
C ARG A 456 36.29 11.20 13.93
N SER A 457 37.24 10.32 13.69
CA SER A 457 38.57 10.67 13.14
C SER A 457 38.67 10.57 11.63
N SER A 458 37.58 10.23 10.94
CA SER A 458 37.53 9.95 9.49
C SER A 458 37.68 11.18 8.61
N GLY A 459 37.47 12.39 9.17
CA GLY A 459 37.46 13.66 8.42
C GLY A 459 36.14 13.91 7.66
N LEU A 460 35.10 13.09 7.85
CA LEU A 460 33.77 13.38 7.37
C LEU A 460 33.10 14.46 8.20
N SER A 461 32.39 15.40 7.57
CA SER A 461 31.62 16.42 8.28
C SER A 461 30.33 15.81 8.89
N ILE A 462 29.77 16.50 9.89
CA ILE A 462 28.50 16.16 10.53
C ILE A 462 27.41 16.01 9.46
N ALA A 463 27.27 17.00 8.59
CA ALA A 463 26.28 16.98 7.51
C ALA A 463 26.44 15.78 6.57
N GLU A 464 27.67 15.42 6.15
CA GLU A 464 27.94 14.26 5.30
C GLU A 464 27.52 12.96 5.97
N MET A 465 27.81 12.78 7.25
CA MET A 465 27.45 11.58 8.02
C MET A 465 25.94 11.47 8.22
N VAL A 466 25.30 12.53 8.69
CA VAL A 466 23.85 12.57 8.96
C VAL A 466 23.03 12.41 7.67
N GLU A 467 23.42 13.12 6.60
CA GLU A 467 22.70 13.05 5.33
C GLU A 467 22.79 11.65 4.68
N THR A 468 23.95 10.99 4.79
CA THR A 468 24.13 9.63 4.25
C THR A 468 23.31 8.60 5.02
N ALA A 469 23.28 8.66 6.35
CA ALA A 469 22.45 7.79 7.17
C ALA A 469 20.96 8.00 6.87
N TRP A 470 20.54 9.27 6.78
CA TRP A 470 19.16 9.60 6.39
C TRP A 470 18.82 9.07 4.99
N ALA A 471 19.69 9.26 4.01
CA ALA A 471 19.48 8.79 2.64
C ALA A 471 19.31 7.26 2.57
N SER A 472 20.02 6.52 3.42
CA SER A 472 19.90 5.07 3.53
C SER A 472 18.58 4.66 4.18
N ALA A 473 18.28 5.20 5.36
CA ALA A 473 17.15 4.77 6.19
C ALA A 473 15.80 5.29 5.69
N SER A 474 15.74 6.52 5.19
CA SER A 474 14.47 7.18 4.82
C SER A 474 13.83 6.67 3.52
N THR A 475 14.39 5.65 2.87
CA THR A 475 13.72 4.92 1.80
C THR A 475 12.61 4.01 2.31
N PHE A 476 12.60 3.73 3.61
CA PHE A 476 11.58 2.91 4.24
C PHE A 476 10.17 3.46 3.99
N ARG A 477 9.23 2.55 3.73
CA ARG A 477 7.80 2.81 3.59
C ARG A 477 7.03 1.91 4.55
N GLY A 478 6.32 2.50 5.51
CA GLY A 478 5.46 1.76 6.44
C GLY A 478 4.22 1.14 5.78
N SER A 479 3.90 1.55 4.55
CA SER A 479 2.77 1.02 3.78
C SER A 479 2.97 -0.42 3.29
N ASP A 480 4.20 -0.78 2.87
CA ASP A 480 4.55 -2.12 2.41
C ASP A 480 5.83 -2.69 3.06
N MET A 481 6.36 -1.99 4.05
CA MET A 481 7.53 -2.40 4.83
C MET A 481 8.80 -2.59 4.00
N ARG A 482 8.91 -1.91 2.85
CA ARG A 482 10.07 -1.95 1.95
C ARG A 482 11.02 -0.79 2.19
N GLY A 483 12.24 -0.93 1.70
CA GLY A 483 13.29 0.08 1.86
C GLY A 483 13.96 0.00 3.23
N GLY A 484 14.60 1.11 3.64
CA GLY A 484 15.32 1.19 4.89
C GLY A 484 16.83 1.01 4.76
N ALA A 485 17.52 1.05 5.90
CA ALA A 485 18.98 1.00 5.96
C ALA A 485 19.56 -0.42 5.89
N ASN A 486 18.75 -1.43 6.25
CA ASN A 486 19.19 -2.82 6.26
C ASN A 486 19.52 -3.29 4.85
N GLY A 487 20.65 -3.98 4.68
CA GLY A 487 21.16 -4.35 3.36
C GLY A 487 22.12 -3.34 2.75
N ALA A 488 22.20 -2.11 3.26
CA ALA A 488 23.04 -1.02 2.70
C ALA A 488 22.94 -0.89 1.16
N ARG A 489 21.72 -1.02 0.61
CA ARG A 489 21.49 -0.98 -0.84
C ARG A 489 21.82 0.37 -1.48
N ILE A 490 22.00 1.41 -0.66
CA ILE A 490 22.52 2.73 -1.08
C ILE A 490 23.90 2.63 -1.77
N ARG A 491 24.63 1.51 -1.62
CA ARG A 491 25.87 1.20 -2.35
C ARG A 491 25.66 0.87 -3.81
N PHE A 492 24.45 0.46 -4.20
CA PHE A 492 24.14 -0.08 -5.52
C PHE A 492 23.20 0.82 -6.32
N SER A 493 23.20 0.67 -7.64
CA SER A 493 22.16 1.23 -8.49
C SER A 493 20.83 0.53 -8.22
N PRO A 494 19.68 1.26 -8.27
CA PRO A 494 19.60 2.67 -8.69
C PRO A 494 19.89 3.67 -7.54
N GLN A 495 19.86 3.24 -6.27
CA GLN A 495 19.83 4.13 -5.11
C GLN A 495 21.08 5.03 -5.00
N LYS A 496 22.27 4.52 -5.31
CA LYS A 496 23.53 5.32 -5.28
C LYS A 496 23.53 6.47 -6.29
N ASP A 497 22.75 6.33 -7.38
CA ASP A 497 22.75 7.24 -8.51
C ASP A 497 21.63 8.30 -8.42
N TRP A 498 20.73 8.19 -7.45
CA TRP A 498 19.64 9.15 -7.26
C TRP A 498 20.14 10.55 -6.97
N GLU A 499 19.58 11.55 -7.65
CA GLU A 499 19.96 12.94 -7.53
C GLU A 499 19.92 13.43 -6.07
N GLY A 500 18.85 13.08 -5.33
CA GLY A 500 18.66 13.44 -3.93
C GLY A 500 19.70 12.88 -2.98
N ASN A 501 20.49 11.89 -3.40
CA ASN A 501 21.57 11.30 -2.62
C ASN A 501 22.95 11.94 -2.92
N LYS A 502 23.01 12.94 -3.82
CA LYS A 502 24.25 13.64 -4.19
C LYS A 502 25.37 12.65 -4.56
N PRO A 503 25.32 11.93 -5.69
CA PRO A 503 26.17 10.78 -6.00
C PRO A 503 27.67 10.98 -5.78
N LYS A 504 28.21 12.16 -6.08
CA LYS A 504 29.63 12.47 -5.86
C LYS A 504 30.01 12.52 -4.38
N GLN A 505 29.19 13.17 -3.55
CA GLN A 505 29.36 13.23 -2.10
C GLN A 505 29.17 11.85 -1.49
N LEU A 506 28.10 11.15 -1.88
CA LEU A 506 27.81 9.81 -1.42
C LEU A 506 28.96 8.85 -1.71
N GLY A 507 29.51 8.85 -2.93
CA GLY A 507 30.65 8.00 -3.29
C GLY A 507 31.90 8.24 -2.43
N LYS A 508 32.19 9.52 -2.08
CA LYS A 508 33.26 9.86 -1.12
C LYS A 508 32.98 9.25 0.26
N VAL A 509 31.77 9.46 0.78
CA VAL A 509 31.40 8.99 2.13
C VAL A 509 31.40 7.47 2.21
N LEU A 510 30.79 6.79 1.22
CA LEU A 510 30.75 5.32 1.17
C LEU A 510 32.16 4.73 1.14
N SER A 511 33.09 5.27 0.32
CA SER A 511 34.48 4.80 0.28
C SER A 511 35.17 4.82 1.65
N VAL A 512 34.89 5.85 2.47
CA VAL A 512 35.41 5.93 3.85
C VAL A 512 34.74 4.90 4.75
N LEU A 513 33.40 4.84 4.73
CA LEU A 513 32.62 3.99 5.64
C LEU A 513 32.81 2.49 5.33
N GLU A 514 32.91 2.08 4.06
CA GLU A 514 33.20 0.70 3.66
C GLU A 514 34.58 0.25 4.15
N ASN A 515 35.60 1.11 4.07
CA ASN A 515 36.92 0.81 4.63
C ASN A 515 36.90 0.67 6.15
N LEU A 516 36.16 1.53 6.85
CA LEU A 516 35.99 1.42 8.30
C LEU A 516 35.22 0.18 8.68
N ALA A 517 34.13 -0.15 7.98
CA ALA A 517 33.34 -1.38 8.20
C ALA A 517 34.23 -2.62 8.08
N SER A 518 34.99 -2.73 6.98
CA SER A 518 35.93 -3.85 6.75
C SER A 518 37.00 -3.94 7.83
N THR A 519 37.59 -2.80 8.25
CA THR A 519 38.66 -2.76 9.25
C THR A 519 38.17 -3.22 10.64
N HIS A 520 36.92 -2.90 10.97
CA HIS A 520 36.36 -3.19 12.31
C HIS A 520 35.46 -4.43 12.33
N GLY A 521 35.24 -5.12 11.20
CA GLY A 521 34.39 -6.32 11.09
C GLY A 521 32.89 -6.04 11.28
N ALA A 522 32.47 -4.82 10.99
CA ALA A 522 31.07 -4.40 11.00
C ALA A 522 30.45 -4.49 9.59
N SER A 523 29.12 -4.52 9.49
CA SER A 523 28.45 -4.33 8.21
C SER A 523 28.54 -2.87 7.76
N VAL A 524 28.46 -2.63 6.46
CA VAL A 524 28.38 -1.28 5.90
C VAL A 524 27.07 -0.61 6.34
N ALA A 525 25.98 -1.38 6.41
CA ALA A 525 24.68 -0.89 6.89
C ALA A 525 24.76 -0.33 8.32
N ASP A 526 25.33 -1.09 9.25
CA ASP A 526 25.56 -0.61 10.62
C ASP A 526 26.51 0.57 10.68
N THR A 527 27.56 0.57 9.86
CA THR A 527 28.55 1.65 9.84
C THR A 527 27.97 2.97 9.34
N ILE A 528 27.07 2.93 8.35
CA ILE A 528 26.35 4.11 7.84
C ILE A 528 25.45 4.71 8.94
N ILE A 529 24.66 3.91 9.62
CA ILE A 529 23.77 4.38 10.69
C ILE A 529 24.58 4.90 11.87
N LEU A 530 25.62 4.19 12.24
CA LEU A 530 26.51 4.61 13.34
C LEU A 530 27.23 5.93 13.01
N ALA A 531 27.56 6.18 11.74
CA ALA A 531 28.14 7.46 11.30
C ALA A 531 27.15 8.62 11.51
N GLY A 532 25.88 8.44 11.14
CA GLY A 532 24.84 9.42 11.44
C GLY A 532 24.71 9.72 12.93
N ASN A 533 24.70 8.67 13.77
CA ASN A 533 24.65 8.81 15.22
C ASN A 533 25.86 9.57 15.75
N VAL A 534 27.07 9.24 15.28
CA VAL A 534 28.31 9.94 15.67
C VAL A 534 28.25 11.42 15.28
N GLY A 535 27.70 11.76 14.10
CA GLY A 535 27.48 13.15 13.69
C GLY A 535 26.58 13.91 14.67
N ILE A 536 25.50 13.29 15.10
CA ILE A 536 24.56 13.86 16.10
C ILE A 536 25.25 13.99 17.47
N GLU A 537 25.99 12.98 17.92
CA GLU A 537 26.77 13.01 19.18
C GLU A 537 27.80 14.16 19.18
N MET A 538 28.47 14.39 18.06
CA MET A 538 29.44 15.50 17.91
C MET A 538 28.75 16.86 18.00
N ALA A 539 27.53 16.98 17.50
CA ALA A 539 26.77 18.22 17.47
C ALA A 539 26.02 18.53 18.76
N SER A 540 25.55 17.49 19.47
CA SER A 540 24.74 17.66 20.68
C SER A 540 25.51 17.48 21.98
N GLY A 541 26.59 16.69 21.95
CA GLY A 541 27.29 16.22 23.17
C GLY A 541 26.53 15.12 23.92
N VAL A 542 25.45 14.57 23.37
CA VAL A 542 24.60 13.53 23.96
C VAL A 542 24.81 12.22 23.20
N ASP A 543 24.95 11.10 23.93
CA ASP A 543 25.05 9.77 23.31
C ASP A 543 23.74 9.40 22.59
N VAL A 544 23.88 8.87 21.37
CA VAL A 544 22.75 8.40 20.56
C VAL A 544 22.66 6.87 20.67
N PRO A 545 21.52 6.31 21.11
CA PRO A 545 21.32 4.87 21.13
C PRO A 545 21.57 4.23 19.77
N PHE A 546 22.25 3.10 19.75
CA PHE A 546 22.57 2.37 18.53
C PHE A 546 22.23 0.90 18.66
N LEU A 547 21.48 0.38 17.68
CA LEU A 547 21.08 -1.02 17.59
C LEU A 547 21.87 -1.69 16.45
N PRO A 548 22.90 -2.52 16.77
CA PRO A 548 23.70 -3.23 15.77
C PRO A 548 22.95 -4.42 15.16
N GLY A 549 23.57 -5.05 14.13
CA GLY A 549 23.11 -6.32 13.59
C GLY A 549 22.47 -6.24 12.20
N ARG A 550 22.54 -5.08 11.51
CA ARG A 550 22.14 -5.01 10.11
C ARG A 550 23.10 -5.82 9.26
N GLY A 551 22.55 -6.51 8.25
CA GLY A 551 23.34 -7.22 7.23
C GLY A 551 23.57 -6.36 6.00
N ASP A 552 24.48 -6.80 5.14
CA ASP A 552 24.75 -6.19 3.85
C ASP A 552 24.21 -7.06 2.73
N ALA A 553 23.27 -6.57 1.95
CA ALA A 553 22.78 -7.23 0.75
C ALA A 553 23.85 -7.19 -0.36
N THR A 554 23.77 -8.15 -1.28
CA THR A 554 24.54 -8.14 -2.53
C THR A 554 23.76 -7.44 -3.63
N GLU A 555 24.43 -7.20 -4.76
CA GLU A 555 23.78 -6.63 -5.95
C GLU A 555 22.74 -7.60 -6.54
N GLU A 556 22.99 -8.90 -6.47
CA GLU A 556 22.08 -9.96 -6.93
C GLU A 556 20.83 -10.10 -6.02
N GLN A 557 20.93 -9.70 -4.76
CA GLN A 557 19.81 -9.64 -3.81
C GLN A 557 19.01 -8.33 -3.90
N THR A 558 19.31 -7.48 -4.88
CA THR A 558 18.65 -6.18 -5.08
C THR A 558 17.83 -6.22 -6.36
N ASP A 559 16.51 -6.17 -6.22
CA ASP A 559 15.59 -6.01 -7.36
C ASP A 559 15.65 -4.56 -7.84
N LYS A 560 16.55 -4.27 -8.79
CA LYS A 560 16.82 -2.91 -9.27
C LYS A 560 15.58 -2.22 -9.80
N THR A 561 14.75 -2.93 -10.56
CA THR A 561 13.56 -2.36 -11.19
C THR A 561 12.53 -1.97 -10.13
N SER A 562 12.29 -2.84 -9.15
CA SER A 562 11.33 -2.55 -8.09
C SER A 562 11.85 -1.50 -7.07
N PHE A 563 13.18 -1.30 -6.99
CA PHE A 563 13.78 -0.25 -6.15
C PHE A 563 13.66 1.16 -6.74
N GLU A 564 13.47 1.33 -8.04
CA GLU A 564 13.32 2.65 -8.68
C GLU A 564 12.14 3.45 -8.09
N VAL A 565 11.07 2.78 -7.71
CA VAL A 565 9.88 3.43 -7.12
C VAL A 565 10.15 4.02 -5.72
N LEU A 566 11.25 3.64 -5.07
CA LEU A 566 11.66 4.19 -3.77
C LEU A 566 12.46 5.50 -3.90
N GLU A 567 12.76 5.97 -5.12
CA GLU A 567 13.46 7.22 -5.33
C GLU A 567 12.67 8.40 -4.72
N PRO A 568 13.26 9.18 -3.81
CA PRO A 568 12.58 10.33 -3.26
C PRO A 568 12.44 11.42 -4.33
N LEU A 569 11.22 11.68 -4.78
CA LEU A 569 10.89 12.78 -5.68
C LEU A 569 10.96 14.13 -4.95
N ALA A 570 10.74 14.11 -3.66
CA ALA A 570 10.88 15.21 -2.73
C ALA A 570 11.34 14.69 -1.36
N CYS A 571 12.09 15.49 -0.62
CA CYS A 571 12.46 15.19 0.76
C CYS A 571 12.57 16.50 1.55
N GLY A 572 11.50 16.88 2.26
CA GLY A 572 11.49 18.10 3.08
C GLY A 572 12.56 18.11 4.16
N PHE A 573 12.91 16.94 4.70
CA PHE A 573 13.95 16.75 5.71
C PHE A 573 15.35 17.16 5.20
N ARG A 574 15.64 16.92 3.90
CA ARG A 574 16.90 17.34 3.23
C ARG A 574 16.76 18.57 2.35
N ASN A 575 15.59 19.21 2.37
CA ASN A 575 15.25 20.34 1.49
C ASN A 575 15.45 20.05 -0.01
N PHE A 576 15.07 18.82 -0.44
CA PHE A 576 15.20 18.34 -1.80
C PHE A 576 13.86 18.32 -2.52
N LEU A 577 13.82 18.82 -3.74
CA LEU A 577 12.70 18.74 -4.67
C LEU A 577 13.23 18.50 -6.07
N LYS A 578 12.93 17.34 -6.68
CA LYS A 578 13.45 16.93 -7.99
C LYS A 578 12.88 17.81 -9.11
N LYS A 579 11.57 18.09 -9.07
CA LYS A 579 10.85 18.97 -10.00
C LYS A 579 9.55 19.45 -9.34
N ASN A 580 8.85 20.40 -9.97
CA ASN A 580 7.51 20.77 -9.54
C ASN A 580 6.51 19.65 -9.88
N TYR A 581 5.60 19.39 -8.97
CA TYR A 581 4.55 18.38 -9.07
C TYR A 581 3.18 19.06 -8.98
N ALA A 582 2.11 18.32 -9.27
CA ALA A 582 0.73 18.79 -9.12
C ALA A 582 0.37 19.07 -7.65
N VAL A 583 0.95 18.30 -6.72
CA VAL A 583 0.82 18.50 -5.27
C VAL A 583 1.93 19.43 -4.76
N SER A 584 1.69 20.10 -3.64
CA SER A 584 2.67 21.01 -3.05
C SER A 584 3.86 20.26 -2.42
N PRO A 585 5.05 20.89 -2.34
CA PRO A 585 6.19 20.31 -1.64
C PRO A 585 5.90 19.90 -0.20
N GLU A 586 5.11 20.68 0.53
CA GLU A 586 4.72 20.39 1.91
C GLU A 586 3.78 19.18 2.02
N GLU A 587 2.91 18.90 1.04
CA GLU A 587 2.11 17.68 0.98
C GLU A 587 3.01 16.46 0.74
N MET A 588 4.01 16.56 -0.13
CA MET A 588 5.00 15.49 -0.35
C MET A 588 5.87 15.25 0.90
N MET A 589 6.14 16.27 1.69
CA MET A 589 6.83 16.14 2.98
C MET A 589 5.96 15.42 4.00
N LEU A 590 4.68 15.75 4.05
CA LEU A 590 3.70 15.12 4.93
C LEU A 590 3.51 13.64 4.57
N ASP A 591 3.38 13.32 3.30
CA ASP A 591 3.33 11.95 2.78
C ASP A 591 4.56 11.14 3.21
N LYS A 592 5.76 11.70 3.05
CA LYS A 592 7.00 11.05 3.50
C LYS A 592 7.04 10.85 5.02
N ALA A 593 6.57 11.81 5.79
CA ALA A 593 6.48 11.66 7.25
C ALA A 593 5.51 10.53 7.64
N GLN A 594 4.38 10.43 6.97
CA GLN A 594 3.41 9.35 7.19
C GLN A 594 4.00 7.98 6.85
N LEU A 595 4.67 7.82 5.69
CA LEU A 595 5.34 6.57 5.30
C LEU A 595 6.45 6.15 6.28
N LEU A 596 7.10 7.09 6.96
CA LEU A 596 8.08 6.83 8.02
C LEU A 596 7.43 6.63 9.40
N GLY A 597 6.10 6.69 9.51
CA GLY A 597 5.37 6.56 10.75
C GLY A 597 5.56 7.72 11.73
N LEU A 598 5.98 8.90 11.26
CA LEU A 598 6.25 10.06 12.10
C LEU A 598 4.97 10.81 12.48
N THR A 599 4.93 11.29 13.72
CA THR A 599 3.94 12.27 14.18
C THR A 599 4.31 13.68 13.74
N ALA A 600 3.38 14.64 13.87
CA ALA A 600 3.66 16.03 13.52
C ALA A 600 4.79 16.66 14.37
N PRO A 601 4.91 16.42 15.69
CA PRO A 601 6.09 16.83 16.45
C PRO A 601 7.39 16.17 15.95
N GLU A 602 7.40 14.85 15.71
CA GLU A 602 8.60 14.14 15.20
C GLU A 602 9.04 14.67 13.81
N MET A 603 8.09 14.92 12.91
CA MET A 603 8.39 15.55 11.62
C MET A 603 9.01 16.94 11.81
N THR A 604 8.42 17.76 12.68
CA THR A 604 8.87 19.15 12.92
C THR A 604 10.27 19.19 13.52
N VAL A 605 10.53 18.39 14.57
CA VAL A 605 11.83 18.36 15.24
C VAL A 605 12.93 17.85 14.32
N LEU A 606 12.65 16.84 13.48
CA LEU A 606 13.61 16.32 12.51
C LEU A 606 13.97 17.36 11.45
N ILE A 607 13.00 18.10 10.90
CA ILE A 607 13.30 19.15 9.92
C ILE A 607 14.18 20.24 10.53
N GLY A 608 13.78 20.77 11.69
CA GLY A 608 14.58 21.82 12.37
C GLY A 608 15.98 21.36 12.74
N GLY A 609 16.11 20.15 13.28
CA GLY A 609 17.41 19.57 13.64
C GLY A 609 18.29 19.27 12.43
N MET A 610 17.74 18.73 11.35
CA MET A 610 18.50 18.54 10.10
C MET A 610 19.05 19.86 9.57
N ARG A 611 18.28 20.96 9.65
CA ARG A 611 18.78 22.30 9.27
C ARG A 611 19.89 22.78 10.20
N SER A 612 19.77 22.58 11.51
CA SER A 612 20.80 22.97 12.48
C SER A 612 22.09 22.16 12.31
N LEU A 613 22.00 20.93 11.82
CA LEU A 613 23.13 20.04 11.48
C LEU A 613 23.73 20.30 10.07
N GLY A 614 23.27 21.33 9.36
CA GLY A 614 23.79 21.70 8.05
C GLY A 614 23.27 20.86 6.88
N VAL A 615 22.17 20.11 7.07
CA VAL A 615 21.59 19.27 6.02
C VAL A 615 20.55 20.04 5.21
N SER A 616 20.94 20.41 3.99
CA SER A 616 20.05 20.98 2.96
C SER A 616 20.67 20.78 1.60
N THR A 617 19.87 20.47 0.59
CA THR A 617 20.38 20.19 -0.76
C THR A 617 20.89 21.47 -1.45
N ASP A 618 20.26 22.59 -1.18
CA ASP A 618 20.50 23.87 -1.87
C ASP A 618 20.85 25.03 -0.91
N ASN A 619 21.24 24.69 0.31
CA ASN A 619 21.63 25.63 1.41
C ASN A 619 20.50 26.53 1.92
N ARG A 620 19.24 26.37 1.48
CA ARG A 620 18.10 27.09 2.06
C ARG A 620 17.77 26.53 3.44
N GLY A 621 17.30 27.38 4.34
CA GLY A 621 16.97 26.98 5.70
C GLY A 621 18.18 26.77 6.63
N LEU A 622 19.40 26.86 6.11
CA LEU A 622 20.65 26.79 6.92
C LEU A 622 20.96 28.14 7.57
N TRP A 623 20.38 28.37 8.74
CA TRP A 623 20.47 29.65 9.44
C TRP A 623 21.40 29.63 10.67
N GLY A 624 21.79 28.43 11.11
CA GLY A 624 22.73 28.18 12.20
C GLY A 624 24.17 27.94 11.73
N SER A 625 25.02 27.45 12.63
CA SER A 625 26.43 27.15 12.36
C SER A 625 26.64 25.89 11.51
N GLY A 626 25.62 24.98 11.47
CA GLY A 626 25.67 23.70 10.76
C GLY A 626 26.45 22.60 11.51
N ASP A 627 26.92 22.86 12.72
CA ASP A 627 27.72 21.94 13.53
C ASP A 627 27.16 21.71 14.95
N LYS A 628 25.99 22.25 15.25
CA LYS A 628 25.31 22.12 16.54
C LYS A 628 23.87 21.67 16.35
N LEU A 629 23.43 20.75 17.18
CA LEU A 629 22.03 20.40 17.31
C LEU A 629 21.40 21.31 18.37
N ASP A 630 20.69 22.35 17.94
CA ASP A 630 20.04 23.31 18.81
C ASP A 630 18.73 23.87 18.22
N THR A 631 18.02 24.66 19.01
CA THR A 631 16.73 25.25 18.67
C THR A 631 16.79 26.49 17.79
N SER A 632 17.97 26.87 17.31
CA SER A 632 18.22 28.13 16.54
C SER A 632 17.33 28.22 15.29
N PHE A 633 17.06 27.12 14.64
CA PHE A 633 16.16 27.09 13.48
C PHE A 633 14.76 27.66 13.81
N PHE A 634 14.16 27.23 14.91
CA PHE A 634 12.81 27.67 15.30
C PHE A 634 12.78 29.11 15.76
N SER A 635 13.77 29.52 16.53
CA SER A 635 13.87 30.91 16.98
C SER A 635 14.03 31.88 15.80
N ILE A 636 14.79 31.49 14.79
CA ILE A 636 15.01 32.28 13.56
C ILE A 636 13.76 32.22 12.64
N LEU A 637 13.09 31.09 12.55
CA LEU A 637 11.85 30.94 11.78
C LEU A 637 10.77 31.90 12.26
N LEU A 638 10.65 32.07 13.57
CA LEU A 638 9.62 32.90 14.23
C LEU A 638 10.07 34.35 14.47
N ASP A 639 11.26 34.74 13.96
CA ASP A 639 11.78 36.12 14.10
C ASP A 639 10.90 37.13 13.37
N MET A 640 10.32 38.07 14.13
CA MET A 640 9.43 39.13 13.62
C MET A 640 10.17 40.34 13.06
N ASN A 641 11.51 40.40 13.15
CA ASN A 641 12.32 41.49 12.56
C ASN A 641 12.48 41.34 11.05
N VAL A 642 11.97 40.27 10.47
CA VAL A 642 12.05 39.99 9.04
C VAL A 642 10.69 39.93 8.38
N THR A 643 10.66 40.11 7.05
CA THR A 643 9.54 39.81 6.17
C THR A 643 9.97 38.81 5.12
N TRP A 644 9.15 37.83 4.83
CA TRP A 644 9.40 36.84 3.79
C TRP A 644 8.77 37.26 2.46
N THR A 645 9.55 37.17 1.37
CA THR A 645 9.09 37.45 0.01
C THR A 645 9.38 36.25 -0.87
N ALA A 646 8.39 35.78 -1.64
CA ALA A 646 8.58 34.71 -2.61
C ALA A 646 9.50 35.18 -3.76
N THR A 647 10.47 34.36 -4.10
CA THR A 647 11.40 34.57 -5.24
C THR A 647 11.26 33.47 -6.29
N GLY A 648 10.42 32.46 -6.03
CA GLY A 648 10.07 31.35 -6.90
C GLY A 648 8.99 30.48 -6.26
N SER A 649 8.59 29.40 -6.93
CA SER A 649 7.56 28.47 -6.43
C SER A 649 7.93 27.78 -5.12
N ASN A 650 9.22 27.51 -4.90
CA ASN A 650 9.77 26.89 -3.68
C ASN A 650 10.97 27.66 -3.13
N SER A 651 10.99 28.98 -3.30
CA SER A 651 12.12 29.83 -2.85
C SER A 651 11.61 31.14 -2.28
N TYR A 652 12.18 31.52 -1.12
CA TYR A 652 11.82 32.71 -0.37
C TYR A 652 13.07 33.40 0.17
N VAL A 653 12.99 34.72 0.31
CA VAL A 653 14.03 35.56 0.90
C VAL A 653 13.45 36.30 2.09
N ALA A 654 14.14 36.26 3.22
CA ALA A 654 13.85 37.09 4.37
C ALA A 654 14.56 38.45 4.23
N ARG A 655 13.82 39.54 4.44
CA ARG A 655 14.30 40.90 4.44
C ARG A 655 14.18 41.53 5.82
N ASP A 656 15.24 42.17 6.26
CA ASP A 656 15.19 42.98 7.48
C ASP A 656 14.16 44.12 7.34
N ARG A 657 13.25 44.26 8.31
CA ARG A 657 12.13 45.21 8.25
C ARG A 657 12.60 46.67 8.24
N ASN A 658 13.73 46.96 8.83
CA ASN A 658 14.24 48.34 8.97
C ASN A 658 15.09 48.77 7.80
N THR A 659 15.93 47.87 7.29
CA THR A 659 16.93 48.18 6.25
C THR A 659 16.50 47.70 4.85
N GLY A 660 15.57 46.78 4.75
CA GLY A 660 15.16 46.13 3.49
C GLY A 660 16.23 45.18 2.93
N ALA A 661 17.32 44.93 3.65
CA ALA A 661 18.40 44.06 3.21
C ALA A 661 17.98 42.59 3.21
N ASP A 662 18.39 41.83 2.19
CA ASP A 662 18.24 40.37 2.13
C ASP A 662 19.20 39.72 3.13
N ILE A 663 18.69 38.88 4.04
CA ILE A 663 19.48 38.28 5.14
C ILE A 663 19.52 36.75 5.12
N ARG A 664 18.51 36.09 4.61
CA ARG A 664 18.48 34.62 4.56
C ARG A 664 17.48 34.06 3.54
N THR A 665 17.63 32.82 3.20
CA THR A 665 16.75 32.14 2.27
C THR A 665 16.03 30.95 2.92
N ALA A 666 14.87 30.58 2.40
CA ALA A 666 14.08 29.46 2.85
C ALA A 666 13.36 28.76 1.67
N SER A 667 12.91 27.55 1.90
CA SER A 667 11.98 26.82 1.05
C SER A 667 10.55 26.83 1.63
N ARG A 668 9.60 26.26 0.89
CA ARG A 668 8.25 25.99 1.42
C ARG A 668 8.29 25.04 2.61
N TYR A 669 9.18 24.02 2.59
CA TYR A 669 9.38 23.10 3.71
C TYR A 669 9.75 23.79 5.02
N ASP A 670 10.56 24.83 4.93
CA ASP A 670 10.97 25.60 6.11
C ASP A 670 9.83 26.50 6.60
N LEU A 671 9.19 27.25 5.68
CA LEU A 671 8.20 28.24 6.04
C LEU A 671 6.87 27.68 6.46
N VAL A 672 6.49 26.48 6.02
CA VAL A 672 5.22 25.84 6.45
C VAL A 672 5.20 25.60 7.96
N LEU A 673 6.38 25.35 8.57
CA LEU A 673 6.51 25.16 10.02
C LEU A 673 6.17 26.44 10.83
N GLY A 674 6.24 27.61 10.19
CA GLY A 674 5.83 28.89 10.80
C GLY A 674 4.47 29.40 10.31
N SER A 675 3.97 28.90 9.18
CA SER A 675 2.71 29.39 8.56
C SER A 675 1.48 28.53 8.87
N ASN A 676 1.61 27.19 8.84
CA ASN A 676 0.52 26.30 9.27
C ASN A 676 0.32 26.44 10.77
N SER A 677 -0.91 26.68 11.23
CA SER A 677 -1.19 27.00 12.64
C SER A 677 -0.80 25.88 13.61
N GLN A 678 -0.98 24.61 13.23
CA GLN A 678 -0.63 23.45 14.05
C GLN A 678 0.89 23.26 14.11
N LEU A 679 1.58 23.31 12.96
CA LEU A 679 3.04 23.19 12.90
C LEU A 679 3.73 24.36 13.57
N ARG A 680 3.16 25.59 13.47
CA ARG A 680 3.66 26.76 14.19
C ARG A 680 3.54 26.59 15.69
N ALA A 681 2.42 26.09 16.20
CA ALA A 681 2.25 25.83 17.64
C ALA A 681 3.32 24.85 18.16
N ILE A 682 3.68 23.83 17.39
CA ILE A 682 4.79 22.90 17.71
C ILE A 682 6.14 23.64 17.66
N SER A 683 6.38 24.41 16.60
CA SER A 683 7.60 25.21 16.45
C SER A 683 7.80 26.22 17.59
N GLU A 684 6.72 26.84 18.07
CA GLU A 684 6.73 27.74 19.22
C GLU A 684 7.18 27.05 20.51
N VAL A 685 6.85 25.76 20.69
CA VAL A 685 7.35 24.97 21.84
C VAL A 685 8.87 24.84 21.77
N TYR A 686 9.41 24.47 20.64
CA TYR A 686 10.87 24.32 20.48
C TYR A 686 11.63 25.65 20.41
N ALA A 687 10.97 26.78 20.14
CA ALA A 687 11.56 28.10 20.15
C ALA A 687 11.69 28.73 21.57
N GLN A 688 11.14 28.09 22.60
CA GLN A 688 11.21 28.58 23.98
C GLN A 688 12.63 28.49 24.52
N ASN A 689 12.97 29.37 25.45
CA ASN A 689 14.35 29.50 25.99
C ASN A 689 14.81 28.28 26.81
N ASP A 690 13.87 27.46 27.31
CA ASP A 690 14.11 26.30 28.16
C ASP A 690 13.89 24.96 27.42
N SER A 691 13.65 24.98 26.10
CA SER A 691 13.29 23.78 25.34
C SER A 691 14.46 23.03 24.72
N ASN A 692 15.70 23.51 24.84
CA ASN A 692 16.85 22.92 24.11
C ASN A 692 17.12 21.45 24.48
N GLU A 693 17.02 21.07 25.76
CA GLU A 693 17.21 19.68 26.19
C GLU A 693 16.10 18.78 25.65
N MET A 694 14.84 19.20 25.77
CA MET A 694 13.68 18.48 25.21
C MET A 694 13.81 18.34 23.69
N PHE A 695 14.23 19.40 22.98
CA PHE A 695 14.43 19.34 21.53
C PHE A 695 15.47 18.29 21.13
N ILE A 696 16.61 18.24 21.83
CA ILE A 696 17.66 17.25 21.55
C ILE A 696 17.17 15.83 21.80
N GLU A 697 16.44 15.60 22.90
CA GLU A 697 15.85 14.31 23.24
C GLU A 697 14.82 13.89 22.19
N ASP A 698 13.88 14.75 21.85
CA ASP A 698 12.84 14.48 20.85
C ASP A 698 13.44 14.22 19.46
N PHE A 699 14.50 14.99 19.09
CA PHE A 699 15.22 14.76 17.84
C PHE A 699 15.88 13.37 17.81
N ILE A 700 16.59 12.98 18.87
CA ILE A 700 17.25 11.67 18.97
C ILE A 700 16.23 10.54 18.92
N ASN A 701 15.10 10.68 19.60
CA ASN A 701 14.02 9.68 19.61
C ASN A 701 13.41 9.53 18.21
N ALA A 702 13.07 10.63 17.53
CA ALA A 702 12.54 10.60 16.18
C ALA A 702 13.57 10.10 15.14
N TRP A 703 14.85 10.47 15.31
CA TRP A 703 15.95 9.95 14.51
C TRP A 703 16.08 8.42 14.63
N ASN A 704 16.12 7.90 15.86
CA ASN A 704 16.22 6.47 16.12
C ASN A 704 15.03 5.69 15.56
N LYS A 705 13.83 6.27 15.60
CA LYS A 705 12.63 5.69 15.00
C LYS A 705 12.84 5.46 13.49
N VAL A 706 13.35 6.45 12.76
CA VAL A 706 13.63 6.32 11.32
C VAL A 706 14.79 5.35 11.06
N MET A 707 15.87 5.44 11.83
CA MET A 707 17.06 4.59 11.63
C MET A 707 16.78 3.10 11.89
N ASN A 708 15.76 2.78 12.67
CA ASN A 708 15.38 1.41 13.02
C ASN A 708 14.03 0.97 12.42
N ALA A 709 13.44 1.74 11.53
CA ALA A 709 12.11 1.46 10.98
C ALA A 709 12.02 0.09 10.27
N ASP A 710 13.13 -0.37 9.69
CA ASP A 710 13.27 -1.65 8.99
C ASP A 710 13.86 -2.79 9.85
N ARG A 711 13.95 -2.60 11.18
CA ARG A 711 14.48 -3.62 12.11
C ARG A 711 13.34 -4.47 12.66
N PHE A 712 13.03 -5.54 11.93
CA PHE A 712 12.00 -6.54 12.28
C PHE A 712 12.58 -7.75 13.03
N ASP A 713 13.87 -7.73 13.27
CA ASP A 713 14.66 -8.80 13.88
C ASP A 713 14.95 -8.55 15.38
N VAL A 714 14.47 -7.45 15.92
CA VAL A 714 14.71 -7.00 17.31
C VAL A 714 13.47 -6.45 17.98
#